data_e6e2fde995e59121821edcc70aaa11e4
#
_entry.id   e6e2fde995e59121821edcc70aaa11e4
#
_cell.length_a   1.000
_cell.length_b   1.000
_cell.length_c   1.000
_cell.angle_alpha   90.00
_cell.angle_beta   90.00
_cell.angle_gamma   90.00
#
_symmetry.space_group_name_H-M   'P 1'
#
loop_
_entity.id
_entity.type
_entity.pdbx_description
1 polymer ?
#
loop_
_entity_poly.entity_id
_entity_poly.type
_entity_poly.pdbx_seq_one_letter_code
_entity_poly.pdbx_strand_id
1 'polypeptide(L)'
;MHGGNVEMMARQAGCTPDELLDFSANINPMGPPPGIWADLSRAGEFLPNYPDPDCPGLREAAALFYGCGPEQVLPGNGSTELLFAAVSALKPRRVVLPAPCYVDYAKAAQSAGIPVEWVALYPDNNFKLAMDHFDGLLRPGDMAIIGRPNNPTGHCPEKAFLAFLAAGHPETLFLIDEAFVDLTDHPRLSQDKHQNLLLLRSLTKNFAIPGLRLGLLCAASTWIDTIKTAMPPWSVGSLAQAVGSRLFEESAYLAVSRDRIRQEREFLVRHLSGIPGIRVFPGTANFLLMKLTSPQWSGWRLSQVLMEHRIAIRVCDDYEGLNGQFVRIAVKTHEDNLRLVAAIQAAFGRKPAVRRKQTPAIMFQGTSSDAGKSVLTAALCRIMRQDGVRVAPFKAQNMSLNSFVTADGFEMGRAQVTQARAAGLPPDVRMNPVLLKPSSQTGAQVIVRGRAVAHLDVKDYVAYKETAFSAVRECYGSLASEYDAMVIEGAGSPGEINLKHHDIVNMRMARLAGSPVLLVGDIDRGGVFASFIGTYTVLEPWEKRLLAGFVVNRFRGDMSLLGSATDMTRRYTGRPTFGIIDYLPDLGLPEEDSVSFKSGAVQSPGRHPGEKPEKPFFQSSNEALRAIDIAVLDLPHISNFTDIDALRIEPDVAVRVIGAQTPLGNPDLVILPGSKSVASDLRWLRTGGRAEELMAYYRNGGRIMGICGGFQMLGRAIHDPDHGIIPGRDGGAGAVCLHHDACQGKDAQADPGQACDFR
;
A
#
# COMPACT_ATOMS: atom_id res chain seq x y z
N MET A 1 12.53 -33.64 -2.33
CA MET A 1 11.59 -33.07 -1.32
C MET A 1 10.74 -32.02 -2.01
N HIS A 2 9.41 -32.04 -1.88
CA HIS A 2 8.54 -31.04 -2.53
C HIS A 2 8.84 -29.64 -2.02
N GLY A 3 8.80 -28.62 -2.93
CA GLY A 3 8.82 -27.22 -2.52
C GLY A 3 7.51 -26.82 -1.80
N GLY A 4 7.53 -25.71 -1.04
CA GLY A 4 6.36 -25.17 -0.35
C GLY A 4 6.16 -25.65 1.08
N ASN A 5 7.07 -26.42 1.66
CA ASN A 5 7.03 -26.72 3.10
C ASN A 5 7.70 -25.58 3.89
N VAL A 6 6.98 -24.43 3.93
CA VAL A 6 7.48 -23.19 4.51
C VAL A 6 7.85 -23.35 5.99
N GLU A 7 7.05 -24.10 6.76
CA GLU A 7 7.29 -24.36 8.18
C GLU A 7 8.64 -25.05 8.42
N MET A 8 8.93 -26.11 7.66
CA MET A 8 10.19 -26.84 7.79
C MET A 8 11.38 -25.98 7.36
N MET A 9 11.26 -25.29 6.23
CA MET A 9 12.33 -24.45 5.69
C MET A 9 12.60 -23.23 6.60
N ALA A 10 11.58 -22.63 7.21
CA ALA A 10 11.73 -21.56 8.17
C ALA A 10 12.49 -22.02 9.44
N ARG A 11 12.17 -23.23 9.96
CA ARG A 11 12.95 -23.82 11.07
C ARG A 11 14.42 -24.02 10.71
N GLN A 12 14.70 -24.47 9.48
CA GLN A 12 16.09 -24.63 8.99
C GLN A 12 16.81 -23.29 8.85
N ALA A 13 16.10 -22.24 8.47
CA ALA A 13 16.63 -20.88 8.34
C ALA A 13 16.71 -20.12 9.68
N GLY A 14 16.19 -20.69 10.78
CA GLY A 14 16.13 -20.02 12.08
C GLY A 14 15.25 -18.77 12.09
N CYS A 15 14.15 -18.79 11.33
CA CYS A 15 13.22 -17.66 11.19
C CYS A 15 11.74 -18.11 11.25
N THR A 16 10.83 -17.16 11.28
CA THR A 16 9.40 -17.47 11.18
C THR A 16 8.99 -17.74 9.73
N PRO A 17 7.90 -18.48 9.46
CA PRO A 17 7.39 -18.72 8.11
C PRO A 17 7.18 -17.43 7.30
N ASP A 18 6.73 -16.35 7.93
CA ASP A 18 6.48 -15.06 7.29
C ASP A 18 7.75 -14.31 6.89
N GLU A 19 8.88 -14.62 7.53
CA GLU A 19 10.18 -14.03 7.22
C GLU A 19 10.90 -14.75 6.07
N LEU A 20 10.43 -15.97 5.71
CA LEU A 20 11.05 -16.78 4.67
C LEU A 20 10.51 -16.40 3.29
N LEU A 21 11.39 -16.06 2.37
CA LEU A 21 11.05 -15.92 0.95
C LEU A 21 11.09 -17.28 0.25
N ASP A 22 9.91 -17.86 0.03
CA ASP A 22 9.81 -19.18 -0.61
C ASP A 22 9.73 -19.07 -2.15
N PHE A 23 10.87 -19.22 -2.83
CA PHE A 23 10.97 -19.39 -4.28
C PHE A 23 10.86 -20.85 -4.73
N SER A 24 10.67 -21.81 -3.81
CA SER A 24 10.53 -23.23 -4.13
C SER A 24 9.11 -23.60 -4.61
N ALA A 25 8.10 -22.81 -4.26
CA ALA A 25 6.70 -23.00 -4.63
C ALA A 25 6.25 -22.02 -5.72
N ASN A 26 5.68 -22.55 -6.82
CA ASN A 26 5.27 -21.80 -7.99
C ASN A 26 3.82 -21.28 -7.83
N ILE A 27 3.61 -20.36 -6.91
CA ILE A 27 2.31 -19.74 -6.63
C ILE A 27 2.25 -18.38 -7.34
N ASN A 28 1.06 -17.97 -7.81
CA ASN A 28 0.85 -16.66 -8.42
C ASN A 28 1.31 -15.53 -7.47
N PRO A 29 2.25 -14.66 -7.90
CA PRO A 29 2.80 -13.61 -7.04
C PRO A 29 1.82 -12.51 -6.66
N MET A 30 0.66 -12.42 -7.33
CA MET A 30 -0.38 -11.43 -7.03
C MET A 30 -1.11 -11.71 -5.71
N GLY A 31 -0.95 -12.91 -5.14
CA GLY A 31 -1.76 -13.36 -4.01
C GLY A 31 -3.19 -13.73 -4.42
N PRO A 32 -4.07 -14.12 -3.49
CA PRO A 32 -5.46 -14.45 -3.81
C PRO A 32 -6.24 -13.24 -4.36
N PRO A 33 -7.18 -13.44 -5.31
CA PRO A 33 -8.01 -12.35 -5.81
C PRO A 33 -8.87 -11.75 -4.67
N PRO A 34 -9.13 -10.42 -4.69
CA PRO A 34 -9.85 -9.75 -3.61
C PRO A 34 -11.25 -10.31 -3.34
N GLY A 35 -11.94 -10.78 -4.37
CA GLY A 35 -13.32 -11.28 -4.27
C GLY A 35 -13.51 -12.45 -3.31
N ILE A 36 -12.48 -13.29 -3.10
CA ILE A 36 -12.61 -14.49 -2.25
C ILE A 36 -12.71 -14.18 -0.75
N TRP A 37 -12.27 -13.00 -0.31
CA TRP A 37 -12.27 -12.68 1.13
C TRP A 37 -13.68 -12.58 1.71
N ALA A 38 -14.67 -12.19 0.89
CA ALA A 38 -16.06 -12.16 1.29
C ALA A 38 -16.59 -13.58 1.59
N ASP A 39 -16.22 -14.59 0.77
CA ASP A 39 -16.62 -15.97 1.01
C ASP A 39 -15.87 -16.59 2.19
N LEU A 40 -14.59 -16.27 2.34
CA LEU A 40 -13.80 -16.74 3.49
C LEU A 40 -14.32 -16.15 4.82
N SER A 41 -14.85 -14.94 4.84
CA SER A 41 -15.46 -14.35 6.04
C SER A 41 -16.76 -15.06 6.46
N ARG A 42 -17.41 -15.75 5.50
CA ARG A 42 -18.62 -16.55 5.72
C ARG A 42 -18.33 -18.02 5.99
N ALA A 43 -17.05 -18.38 6.23
CA ALA A 43 -16.66 -19.79 6.44
C ALA A 43 -17.50 -20.51 7.49
N GLY A 44 -17.95 -19.81 8.54
CA GLY A 44 -18.83 -20.37 9.57
C GLY A 44 -20.17 -20.91 9.06
N GLU A 45 -20.67 -20.41 7.93
CA GLU A 45 -21.93 -20.88 7.32
C GLU A 45 -21.76 -22.26 6.66
N PHE A 46 -20.55 -22.62 6.24
CA PHE A 46 -20.26 -23.86 5.54
C PHE A 46 -19.85 -25.02 6.45
N LEU A 47 -19.43 -24.72 7.69
CA LEU A 47 -18.88 -25.72 8.61
C LEU A 47 -19.89 -26.75 9.15
N PRO A 48 -21.17 -26.41 9.40
CA PRO A 48 -22.10 -27.36 10.04
C PRO A 48 -22.54 -28.54 9.15
N ASN A 49 -22.38 -28.43 7.82
CA ASN A 49 -22.90 -29.39 6.87
C ASN A 49 -21.79 -30.05 6.04
N TYR A 50 -21.99 -31.32 5.65
CA TYR A 50 -21.14 -31.93 4.64
C TYR A 50 -21.26 -31.19 3.31
N PRO A 51 -20.16 -31.11 2.53
CA PRO A 51 -20.21 -30.54 1.20
C PRO A 51 -21.09 -31.39 0.25
N ASP A 52 -21.57 -30.79 -0.83
CA ASP A 52 -22.21 -31.55 -1.88
C ASP A 52 -21.15 -32.43 -2.57
N PRO A 53 -21.35 -33.80 -2.61
CA PRO A 53 -20.37 -34.71 -3.19
C PRO A 53 -20.18 -34.50 -4.69
N ASP A 54 -21.20 -33.98 -5.39
CA ASP A 54 -21.21 -33.77 -6.84
C ASP A 54 -20.72 -32.36 -7.26
N CYS A 55 -20.56 -31.44 -6.32
CA CYS A 55 -20.07 -30.07 -6.55
C CYS A 55 -20.76 -29.34 -7.72
N PRO A 56 -22.11 -29.29 -7.82
CA PRO A 56 -22.80 -28.83 -9.03
C PRO A 56 -22.45 -27.40 -9.41
N GLY A 57 -22.51 -26.44 -8.49
CA GLY A 57 -22.19 -25.05 -8.76
C GLY A 57 -20.73 -24.84 -9.22
N LEU A 58 -19.79 -25.58 -8.66
CA LEU A 58 -18.40 -25.54 -9.09
C LEU A 58 -18.18 -26.11 -10.48
N ARG A 59 -18.87 -27.22 -10.79
CA ARG A 59 -18.84 -27.90 -12.12
C ARG A 59 -19.43 -26.99 -13.19
N GLU A 60 -20.58 -26.37 -12.94
CA GLU A 60 -21.24 -25.44 -13.86
C GLU A 60 -20.36 -24.22 -14.16
N ALA A 61 -19.83 -23.58 -13.12
CA ALA A 61 -18.96 -22.41 -13.27
C ALA A 61 -17.66 -22.76 -14.04
N ALA A 62 -17.05 -23.89 -13.73
CA ALA A 62 -15.86 -24.38 -14.43
C ALA A 62 -16.16 -24.75 -15.89
N ALA A 63 -17.28 -25.43 -16.16
CA ALA A 63 -17.71 -25.80 -17.50
C ALA A 63 -17.91 -24.59 -18.40
N LEU A 64 -18.58 -23.55 -17.89
CA LEU A 64 -18.75 -22.27 -18.59
C LEU A 64 -17.39 -21.62 -18.91
N PHE A 65 -16.47 -21.59 -17.94
CA PHE A 65 -15.16 -20.95 -18.09
C PHE A 65 -14.23 -21.69 -19.07
N TYR A 66 -14.27 -23.03 -19.09
CA TYR A 66 -13.42 -23.85 -19.93
C TYR A 66 -14.08 -24.24 -21.27
N GLY A 67 -15.37 -23.93 -21.47
CA GLY A 67 -16.12 -24.18 -22.69
C GLY A 67 -16.43 -25.70 -22.91
N CYS A 68 -16.86 -26.37 -21.86
CA CYS A 68 -17.25 -27.82 -21.93
C CYS A 68 -18.55 -28.05 -21.16
N GLY A 69 -19.07 -29.31 -21.16
CA GLY A 69 -20.24 -29.68 -20.36
C GLY A 69 -19.90 -29.90 -18.88
N PRO A 70 -20.84 -29.64 -17.95
CA PRO A 70 -20.60 -29.90 -16.51
C PRO A 70 -20.29 -31.38 -16.23
N GLU A 71 -20.80 -32.32 -17.03
CA GLU A 71 -20.52 -33.77 -16.96
C GLU A 71 -19.09 -34.12 -17.36
N GLN A 72 -18.39 -33.21 -18.03
CA GLN A 72 -17.00 -33.33 -18.44
C GLN A 72 -16.02 -32.77 -17.39
N VAL A 73 -16.49 -32.27 -16.26
CA VAL A 73 -15.67 -31.63 -15.20
C VAL A 73 -15.74 -32.48 -13.92
N LEU A 74 -14.57 -32.84 -13.40
CA LEU A 74 -14.41 -33.52 -12.11
C LEU A 74 -13.55 -32.65 -11.16
N PRO A 75 -14.13 -32.07 -10.11
CA PRO A 75 -13.38 -31.41 -9.06
C PRO A 75 -12.68 -32.40 -8.13
N GLY A 76 -11.53 -31.97 -7.56
CA GLY A 76 -10.80 -32.78 -6.59
C GLY A 76 -10.00 -31.94 -5.59
N ASN A 77 -9.50 -32.58 -4.55
CA ASN A 77 -8.69 -31.97 -3.49
C ASN A 77 -7.26 -31.64 -3.99
N GLY A 78 -7.21 -30.68 -4.92
CA GLY A 78 -6.04 -30.33 -5.71
C GLY A 78 -5.87 -31.23 -6.93
N SER A 79 -5.10 -30.77 -7.93
CA SER A 79 -4.83 -31.56 -9.14
C SER A 79 -4.04 -32.84 -8.87
N THR A 80 -3.35 -32.96 -7.77
CA THR A 80 -2.60 -34.16 -7.39
C THR A 80 -3.54 -35.34 -7.09
N GLU A 81 -4.64 -35.13 -6.34
CA GLU A 81 -5.63 -36.20 -6.11
C GLU A 81 -6.19 -36.72 -7.42
N LEU A 82 -6.56 -35.83 -8.33
CA LEU A 82 -7.10 -36.18 -9.64
C LEU A 82 -6.11 -36.94 -10.52
N LEU A 83 -4.83 -36.59 -10.45
CA LEU A 83 -3.74 -37.32 -11.12
C LEU A 83 -3.68 -38.80 -10.65
N PHE A 84 -3.63 -38.97 -9.31
CA PHE A 84 -3.57 -40.34 -8.75
C PHE A 84 -4.83 -41.11 -9.01
N ALA A 85 -6.02 -40.51 -8.89
CA ALA A 85 -7.28 -41.13 -9.19
C ALA A 85 -7.39 -41.54 -10.67
N ALA A 86 -6.96 -40.67 -11.60
CA ALA A 86 -6.99 -40.96 -13.04
C ALA A 86 -6.13 -42.19 -13.39
N VAL A 87 -4.87 -42.19 -12.91
CA VAL A 87 -3.95 -43.31 -13.17
C VAL A 87 -4.46 -44.62 -12.54
N SER A 88 -4.97 -44.55 -11.30
CA SER A 88 -5.47 -45.71 -10.58
C SER A 88 -6.77 -46.31 -11.18
N ALA A 89 -7.70 -45.44 -11.61
CA ALA A 89 -9.00 -45.87 -12.17
C ALA A 89 -8.85 -46.38 -13.59
N LEU A 90 -8.07 -45.68 -14.43
CA LEU A 90 -7.97 -46.00 -15.86
C LEU A 90 -7.00 -47.15 -16.15
N LYS A 91 -6.12 -47.49 -15.21
CA LYS A 91 -5.18 -48.62 -15.26
C LYS A 91 -4.52 -48.81 -16.62
N PRO A 92 -3.79 -47.78 -17.14
CA PRO A 92 -3.13 -47.94 -18.43
C PRO A 92 -2.10 -49.07 -18.38
N ARG A 93 -1.78 -49.64 -19.53
CA ARG A 93 -0.77 -50.69 -19.65
C ARG A 93 0.60 -50.26 -19.13
N ARG A 94 0.98 -49.00 -19.43
CA ARG A 94 2.14 -48.29 -18.90
C ARG A 94 1.91 -46.78 -18.98
N VAL A 95 2.69 -46.01 -18.19
CA VAL A 95 2.70 -44.56 -18.26
C VAL A 95 3.97 -44.11 -18.97
N VAL A 96 3.85 -43.28 -20.01
CA VAL A 96 4.95 -42.71 -20.79
C VAL A 96 5.17 -41.30 -20.33
N LEU A 97 6.39 -40.98 -19.87
CA LEU A 97 6.76 -39.68 -19.24
C LEU A 97 7.94 -39.05 -19.94
N PRO A 98 7.79 -37.86 -20.57
CA PRO A 98 8.92 -37.03 -20.98
C PRO A 98 9.69 -36.53 -19.75
N ALA A 99 10.97 -36.88 -19.63
CA ALA A 99 11.86 -36.51 -18.52
C ALA A 99 12.82 -35.38 -18.92
N PRO A 100 12.96 -34.33 -18.10
CA PRO A 100 12.40 -34.15 -16.76
C PRO A 100 10.94 -33.71 -16.76
N CYS A 101 10.16 -34.21 -15.81
CA CYS A 101 8.76 -33.80 -15.59
C CYS A 101 8.42 -33.78 -14.10
N TYR A 102 7.20 -33.39 -13.76
CA TYR A 102 6.77 -33.33 -12.36
C TYR A 102 6.82 -34.72 -11.70
N VAL A 103 7.51 -34.78 -10.57
CA VAL A 103 7.88 -36.05 -9.91
C VAL A 103 6.68 -36.92 -9.50
N ASP A 104 5.51 -36.33 -9.28
CA ASP A 104 4.33 -37.08 -8.85
C ASP A 104 3.65 -37.82 -10.00
N TYR A 105 4.01 -37.58 -11.28
CA TYR A 105 3.52 -38.40 -12.39
C TYR A 105 4.00 -39.86 -12.26
N ALA A 106 5.29 -40.03 -12.02
CA ALA A 106 5.88 -41.36 -11.79
C ALA A 106 5.36 -41.99 -10.51
N LYS A 107 5.20 -41.22 -9.44
CA LYS A 107 4.64 -41.71 -8.17
C LYS A 107 3.21 -42.22 -8.32
N ALA A 108 2.37 -41.52 -9.10
CA ALA A 108 1.01 -41.98 -9.38
C ALA A 108 1.01 -43.33 -10.10
N ALA A 109 1.87 -43.53 -11.11
CA ALA A 109 2.06 -44.76 -11.79
C ALA A 109 2.55 -45.87 -10.83
N GLN A 110 3.59 -45.60 -10.07
CA GLN A 110 4.18 -46.55 -9.10
C GLN A 110 3.18 -46.95 -8.02
N SER A 111 2.39 -46.02 -7.48
CA SER A 111 1.37 -46.32 -6.46
C SER A 111 0.24 -47.23 -6.97
N ALA A 112 -0.03 -47.18 -8.29
CA ALA A 112 -0.98 -48.03 -8.97
C ALA A 112 -0.37 -49.34 -9.49
N GLY A 113 0.93 -49.57 -9.30
CA GLY A 113 1.64 -50.76 -9.81
C GLY A 113 1.82 -50.74 -11.32
N ILE A 114 1.80 -49.54 -11.96
CA ILE A 114 1.86 -49.37 -13.41
C ILE A 114 3.32 -49.06 -13.81
N PRO A 115 3.89 -49.78 -14.83
CA PRO A 115 5.26 -49.48 -15.26
C PRO A 115 5.36 -48.13 -15.94
N VAL A 116 6.52 -47.48 -15.74
CA VAL A 116 6.86 -46.16 -16.31
C VAL A 116 7.86 -46.36 -17.44
N GLU A 117 7.61 -45.74 -18.59
CA GLU A 117 8.53 -45.58 -19.70
C GLU A 117 9.00 -44.13 -19.80
N TRP A 118 10.30 -43.94 -19.73
CA TRP A 118 10.90 -42.59 -19.76
C TRP A 118 11.31 -42.19 -21.17
N VAL A 119 10.96 -40.95 -21.54
CA VAL A 119 11.38 -40.29 -22.77
C VAL A 119 12.36 -39.19 -22.41
N ALA A 120 13.64 -39.42 -22.71
CA ALA A 120 14.69 -38.47 -22.31
C ALA A 120 14.66 -37.17 -23.14
N LEU A 121 14.55 -36.03 -22.46
CA LEU A 121 14.75 -34.69 -23.04
C LEU A 121 16.07 -34.10 -22.55
N TYR A 122 16.72 -33.34 -23.40
CA TYR A 122 18.09 -32.89 -23.14
C TYR A 122 18.21 -31.37 -22.98
N PRO A 123 19.13 -30.89 -22.13
CA PRO A 123 19.33 -29.46 -21.89
C PRO A 123 19.84 -28.69 -23.12
N ASP A 124 20.49 -29.39 -24.09
CA ASP A 124 21.08 -28.74 -25.27
C ASP A 124 20.01 -28.19 -26.21
N ASN A 125 18.84 -28.84 -26.30
CA ASN A 125 17.69 -28.37 -27.03
C ASN A 125 16.66 -27.66 -26.11
N ASN A 126 17.06 -27.23 -24.90
CA ASN A 126 16.18 -26.62 -23.89
C ASN A 126 15.02 -27.51 -23.46
N PHE A 127 15.19 -28.83 -23.45
CA PHE A 127 14.19 -29.83 -23.08
C PHE A 127 12.93 -29.74 -23.96
N LYS A 128 13.07 -29.41 -25.23
CA LYS A 128 11.96 -29.30 -26.17
C LYS A 128 11.42 -30.69 -26.50
N LEU A 129 10.08 -30.84 -26.32
CA LEU A 129 9.36 -32.03 -26.73
C LEU A 129 9.02 -31.95 -28.23
N ALA A 130 9.27 -33.02 -28.98
CA ALA A 130 9.05 -33.12 -30.42
C ALA A 130 8.41 -34.49 -30.80
N MET A 131 7.94 -34.61 -32.03
CA MET A 131 7.22 -35.81 -32.48
C MET A 131 8.09 -37.07 -32.49
N ASP A 132 9.34 -36.95 -32.89
CA ASP A 132 10.32 -38.03 -32.94
C ASP A 132 10.55 -38.76 -31.60
N HIS A 133 10.26 -38.08 -30.50
CA HIS A 133 10.28 -38.70 -29.17
C HIS A 133 9.16 -39.75 -28.93
N PHE A 134 8.12 -39.74 -29.75
CA PHE A 134 6.98 -40.66 -29.65
C PHE A 134 6.92 -41.65 -30.82
N ASP A 135 7.72 -41.49 -31.85
CA ASP A 135 7.74 -42.33 -33.05
C ASP A 135 7.99 -43.80 -32.68
N GLY A 136 7.04 -44.65 -32.98
CA GLY A 136 7.11 -46.09 -32.70
C GLY A 136 7.11 -46.45 -31.20
N LEU A 137 6.97 -45.48 -30.29
CA LEU A 137 6.97 -45.69 -28.84
C LEU A 137 5.59 -45.98 -28.28
N LEU A 138 4.59 -45.14 -28.61
CA LEU A 138 3.24 -45.22 -28.06
C LEU A 138 2.50 -46.47 -28.60
N ARG A 139 1.82 -47.16 -27.72
CA ARG A 139 1.06 -48.39 -28.02
C ARG A 139 -0.38 -48.30 -27.50
N PRO A 140 -1.33 -49.04 -28.07
CA PRO A 140 -2.69 -49.15 -27.56
C PRO A 140 -2.70 -49.44 -26.06
N GLY A 141 -3.53 -48.73 -25.30
CA GLY A 141 -3.65 -48.85 -23.86
C GLY A 141 -2.57 -48.16 -23.03
N ASP A 142 -1.62 -47.44 -23.64
CA ASP A 142 -0.68 -46.56 -22.91
C ASP A 142 -1.38 -45.29 -22.44
N MET A 143 -0.76 -44.62 -21.45
CA MET A 143 -1.09 -43.26 -21.05
C MET A 143 0.17 -42.40 -21.12
N ALA A 144 0.18 -41.32 -21.93
CA ALA A 144 1.21 -40.34 -21.90
C ALA A 144 0.82 -39.17 -20.97
N ILE A 145 1.68 -38.78 -20.01
CA ILE A 145 1.43 -37.63 -19.13
C ILE A 145 2.41 -36.51 -19.50
N ILE A 146 1.89 -35.35 -19.91
CA ILE A 146 2.68 -34.23 -20.45
C ILE A 146 2.32 -32.96 -19.73
N GLY A 147 3.30 -32.31 -19.10
CA GLY A 147 3.15 -30.97 -18.50
C GLY A 147 3.12 -29.86 -19.55
N ARG A 148 2.14 -28.95 -19.43
CA ARG A 148 1.96 -27.82 -20.35
C ARG A 148 1.56 -26.53 -19.58
N PRO A 149 2.48 -25.63 -19.24
CA PRO A 149 3.95 -25.76 -19.28
C PRO A 149 4.49 -26.89 -18.41
N ASN A 150 5.56 -27.51 -18.88
CA ASN A 150 6.20 -28.59 -18.14
C ASN A 150 6.95 -28.07 -16.90
N ASN A 151 6.77 -28.74 -15.79
CA ASN A 151 7.53 -28.52 -14.56
C ASN A 151 8.61 -29.61 -14.42
N PRO A 152 9.93 -29.25 -14.42
CA PRO A 152 10.49 -27.97 -14.01
C PRO A 152 10.98 -27.08 -15.16
N THR A 153 10.89 -27.49 -16.42
CA THR A 153 11.57 -26.83 -17.55
C THR A 153 10.91 -25.51 -17.98
N GLY A 154 9.62 -25.33 -17.71
CA GLY A 154 8.85 -24.18 -18.19
C GLY A 154 8.52 -24.22 -19.69
N HIS A 155 8.96 -25.26 -20.41
CA HIS A 155 8.63 -25.46 -21.81
C HIS A 155 7.13 -25.75 -21.98
N CYS A 156 6.47 -25.07 -22.91
CA CYS A 156 5.04 -25.23 -23.21
C CYS A 156 4.87 -25.83 -24.61
N PRO A 157 4.55 -27.12 -24.74
CA PRO A 157 4.25 -27.72 -26.04
C PRO A 157 3.07 -27.00 -26.72
N GLU A 158 3.16 -26.81 -28.04
CA GLU A 158 2.13 -26.15 -28.81
C GLU A 158 0.81 -26.94 -28.85
N LYS A 159 -0.32 -26.23 -28.86
CA LYS A 159 -1.65 -26.84 -28.92
C LYS A 159 -1.78 -27.77 -30.15
N ALA A 160 -1.31 -27.33 -31.32
CA ALA A 160 -1.40 -28.11 -32.55
C ALA A 160 -0.58 -29.42 -32.48
N PHE A 161 0.58 -29.38 -31.82
CA PHE A 161 1.41 -30.57 -31.61
C PHE A 161 0.66 -31.64 -30.79
N LEU A 162 0.04 -31.27 -29.66
CA LEU A 162 -0.69 -32.21 -28.81
C LEU A 162 -1.95 -32.74 -29.47
N ALA A 163 -2.67 -31.89 -30.22
CA ALA A 163 -3.83 -32.29 -30.98
C ALA A 163 -3.47 -33.33 -32.07
N PHE A 164 -2.36 -33.08 -32.78
CA PHE A 164 -1.86 -34.03 -33.80
C PHE A 164 -1.43 -35.34 -33.17
N LEU A 165 -0.71 -35.29 -32.04
CA LEU A 165 -0.31 -36.51 -31.32
C LEU A 165 -1.50 -37.33 -30.85
N ALA A 166 -2.54 -36.68 -30.25
CA ALA A 166 -3.75 -37.35 -29.80
C ALA A 166 -4.57 -37.96 -30.96
N ALA A 167 -4.66 -37.26 -32.09
CA ALA A 167 -5.34 -37.78 -33.29
C ALA A 167 -4.63 -38.97 -33.90
N GLY A 168 -3.26 -38.98 -33.89
CA GLY A 168 -2.47 -40.10 -34.41
C GLY A 168 -2.47 -41.36 -33.54
N HIS A 169 -2.88 -41.23 -32.26
CA HIS A 169 -2.86 -42.34 -31.31
C HIS A 169 -4.22 -42.44 -30.55
N PRO A 170 -5.34 -42.79 -31.20
CA PRO A 170 -6.68 -42.75 -30.61
C PRO A 170 -6.88 -43.76 -29.45
N GLU A 171 -6.09 -44.81 -29.38
CA GLU A 171 -6.14 -45.83 -28.32
C GLU A 171 -5.14 -45.56 -27.16
N THR A 172 -4.42 -44.44 -27.22
CA THR A 172 -3.55 -43.93 -26.13
C THR A 172 -4.22 -42.79 -25.41
N LEU A 173 -4.22 -42.82 -24.09
CA LEU A 173 -4.73 -41.70 -23.28
C LEU A 173 -3.62 -40.61 -23.11
N PHE A 174 -4.01 -39.38 -23.24
CA PHE A 174 -3.11 -38.24 -23.01
C PHE A 174 -3.61 -37.41 -21.84
N LEU A 175 -2.94 -37.51 -20.69
CA LEU A 175 -3.20 -36.64 -19.56
C LEU A 175 -2.27 -35.42 -19.68
N ILE A 176 -2.87 -34.28 -20.00
CA ILE A 176 -2.13 -33.02 -20.17
C ILE A 176 -2.31 -32.20 -18.91
N ASP A 177 -1.21 -31.95 -18.21
CA ASP A 177 -1.21 -31.13 -17.00
C ASP A 177 -1.04 -29.64 -17.37
N GLU A 178 -2.15 -28.92 -17.39
CA GLU A 178 -2.22 -27.47 -17.62
C GLU A 178 -2.30 -26.65 -16.32
N ALA A 179 -1.68 -27.09 -15.23
CA ALA A 179 -1.70 -26.40 -13.94
C ALA A 179 -1.19 -24.96 -13.99
N PHE A 180 -0.41 -24.59 -14.99
CA PHE A 180 0.20 -23.27 -15.13
C PHE A 180 -0.21 -22.51 -16.41
N VAL A 181 -0.99 -23.11 -17.30
CA VAL A 181 -1.30 -22.51 -18.61
C VAL A 181 -2.00 -21.17 -18.48
N ASP A 182 -2.89 -21.01 -17.50
CA ASP A 182 -3.67 -19.79 -17.26
C ASP A 182 -2.78 -18.58 -16.84
N LEU A 183 -1.55 -18.84 -16.43
CA LEU A 183 -0.52 -17.84 -16.11
C LEU A 183 0.42 -17.54 -17.27
N THR A 184 0.12 -18.03 -18.48
CA THR A 184 0.92 -17.84 -19.70
C THR A 184 0.09 -17.22 -20.81
N ASP A 185 0.75 -16.80 -21.88
CA ASP A 185 0.09 -16.31 -23.10
C ASP A 185 -0.34 -17.44 -24.05
N HIS A 186 -0.05 -18.70 -23.70
CA HIS A 186 -0.48 -19.84 -24.49
C HIS A 186 -1.97 -20.13 -24.36
N PRO A 187 -2.69 -20.43 -25.46
CA PRO A 187 -4.11 -20.78 -25.41
C PRO A 187 -4.31 -22.12 -24.70
N ARG A 188 -5.37 -22.23 -23.93
CA ARG A 188 -5.79 -23.50 -23.29
C ARG A 188 -6.13 -24.56 -24.35
N LEU A 189 -5.96 -25.83 -23.98
CA LEU A 189 -6.57 -26.92 -24.73
C LEU A 189 -8.07 -26.99 -24.43
N SER A 190 -8.84 -27.40 -25.44
CA SER A 190 -10.28 -27.70 -25.27
C SER A 190 -10.54 -29.20 -25.49
N GLN A 191 -11.54 -29.72 -24.79
CA GLN A 191 -11.90 -31.15 -24.78
C GLN A 191 -12.63 -31.59 -26.06
N ASP A 192 -13.20 -30.64 -26.85
CA ASP A 192 -14.23 -30.89 -27.84
C ASP A 192 -13.80 -31.75 -29.04
N LYS A 193 -12.51 -31.98 -29.23
CA LYS A 193 -12.03 -32.62 -30.48
C LYS A 193 -11.41 -34.01 -30.30
N HIS A 194 -11.00 -34.40 -29.09
CA HIS A 194 -10.28 -35.64 -28.86
C HIS A 194 -10.74 -36.31 -27.55
N GLN A 195 -11.44 -37.40 -27.65
CA GLN A 195 -11.98 -38.13 -26.48
C GLN A 195 -10.89 -38.77 -25.61
N ASN A 196 -9.69 -38.94 -26.14
CA ASN A 196 -8.53 -39.48 -25.43
C ASN A 196 -7.67 -38.42 -24.72
N LEU A 197 -8.14 -37.15 -24.67
CA LEU A 197 -7.49 -36.07 -23.89
C LEU A 197 -8.12 -35.95 -22.50
N LEU A 198 -7.29 -35.93 -21.48
CA LEU A 198 -7.65 -35.61 -20.09
C LEU A 198 -6.85 -34.36 -19.70
N LEU A 199 -7.52 -33.26 -19.33
CA LEU A 199 -6.91 -31.95 -19.04
C LEU A 199 -6.94 -31.70 -17.55
N LEU A 200 -5.76 -31.73 -16.92
CA LEU A 200 -5.61 -31.48 -15.49
C LEU A 200 -5.35 -29.99 -15.25
N ARG A 201 -6.09 -29.39 -14.32
CA ARG A 201 -6.05 -27.96 -14.02
C ARG A 201 -5.86 -27.71 -12.54
N SER A 202 -5.07 -26.68 -12.17
CA SER A 202 -4.77 -26.39 -10.77
C SER A 202 -5.17 -24.96 -10.41
N LEU A 203 -6.30 -24.79 -9.74
CA LEU A 203 -6.74 -23.47 -9.26
C LEU A 203 -5.84 -22.97 -8.12
N THR A 204 -5.17 -23.88 -7.40
CA THR A 204 -4.24 -23.52 -6.32
C THR A 204 -3.09 -22.63 -6.78
N LYS A 205 -2.63 -22.81 -8.03
CA LYS A 205 -1.50 -22.06 -8.61
C LYS A 205 -1.98 -20.73 -9.20
N ASN A 206 -3.04 -20.81 -10.01
CA ASN A 206 -3.55 -19.69 -10.78
C ASN A 206 -4.11 -18.58 -9.89
N PHE A 207 -4.80 -18.93 -8.82
CA PHE A 207 -5.47 -18.01 -7.91
C PHE A 207 -4.78 -17.88 -6.55
N ALA A 208 -3.57 -18.40 -6.40
CA ALA A 208 -2.79 -18.31 -5.15
C ALA A 208 -3.53 -18.81 -3.91
N ILE A 209 -4.26 -19.92 -4.03
CA ILE A 209 -5.06 -20.55 -2.95
C ILE A 209 -4.57 -21.96 -2.58
N PRO A 210 -3.26 -22.17 -2.34
CA PRO A 210 -2.76 -23.54 -2.07
C PRO A 210 -3.37 -24.18 -0.83
N GLY A 211 -3.81 -23.39 0.14
CA GLY A 211 -4.45 -23.86 1.36
C GLY A 211 -5.86 -24.43 1.15
N LEU A 212 -6.60 -24.00 0.12
CA LEU A 212 -7.94 -24.49 -0.19
C LEU A 212 -7.94 -25.83 -0.95
N ARG A 213 -6.80 -26.22 -1.52
CA ARG A 213 -6.65 -27.52 -2.17
C ARG A 213 -7.70 -27.79 -3.25
N LEU A 214 -7.70 -27.04 -4.36
CA LEU A 214 -8.69 -27.16 -5.43
C LEU A 214 -8.06 -27.40 -6.80
N GLY A 215 -8.47 -28.46 -7.49
CA GLY A 215 -8.09 -28.78 -8.84
C GLY A 215 -9.29 -29.31 -9.64
N LEU A 216 -9.14 -29.35 -10.95
CA LEU A 216 -10.15 -29.89 -11.87
C LEU A 216 -9.50 -30.81 -12.87
N LEU A 217 -10.25 -31.87 -13.28
CA LEU A 217 -9.96 -32.67 -14.44
C LEU A 217 -11.11 -32.48 -15.44
N CYS A 218 -10.76 -32.10 -16.68
CA CYS A 218 -11.72 -32.01 -17.77
C CYS A 218 -11.44 -33.14 -18.79
N ALA A 219 -12.43 -33.97 -19.02
CA ALA A 219 -12.31 -35.13 -19.90
C ALA A 219 -13.67 -35.51 -20.50
N ALA A 220 -13.73 -36.49 -21.42
CA ALA A 220 -15.00 -37.07 -21.85
C ALA A 220 -15.77 -37.66 -20.65
N SER A 221 -17.09 -37.54 -20.62
CA SER A 221 -17.93 -37.94 -19.48
C SER A 221 -17.70 -39.38 -19.06
N THR A 222 -17.46 -40.29 -20.01
CA THR A 222 -17.12 -41.68 -19.74
C THR A 222 -15.85 -41.87 -18.90
N TRP A 223 -14.82 -41.02 -19.12
CA TRP A 223 -13.61 -41.05 -18.30
C TRP A 223 -13.85 -40.40 -16.93
N ILE A 224 -14.65 -39.34 -16.89
CA ILE A 224 -15.04 -38.69 -15.64
C ILE A 224 -15.75 -39.66 -14.72
N ASP A 225 -16.74 -40.39 -15.23
CA ASP A 225 -17.50 -41.40 -14.47
C ASP A 225 -16.59 -42.51 -13.94
N THR A 226 -15.68 -42.99 -14.77
CA THR A 226 -14.72 -44.03 -14.38
C THR A 226 -13.79 -43.54 -13.28
N ILE A 227 -13.21 -42.35 -13.42
CA ILE A 227 -12.25 -41.79 -12.45
C ILE A 227 -12.93 -41.45 -11.12
N LYS A 228 -14.16 -40.93 -11.16
CA LYS A 228 -14.96 -40.64 -9.99
C LYS A 228 -15.13 -41.85 -9.05
N THR A 229 -15.20 -43.07 -9.59
CA THR A 229 -15.31 -44.28 -8.76
C THR A 229 -14.08 -44.56 -7.88
N ALA A 230 -12.93 -44.03 -8.23
CA ALA A 230 -11.69 -44.17 -7.47
C ALA A 230 -11.44 -43.01 -6.47
N MET A 231 -12.32 -42.01 -6.43
CA MET A 231 -12.20 -40.89 -5.52
C MET A 231 -12.99 -41.12 -4.22
N PRO A 232 -12.47 -40.69 -3.07
CA PRO A 232 -13.25 -40.67 -1.84
C PRO A 232 -14.42 -39.69 -1.97
N PRO A 233 -15.58 -39.99 -1.34
CA PRO A 233 -16.68 -39.03 -1.30
C PRO A 233 -16.26 -37.79 -0.54
N TRP A 234 -16.87 -36.64 -0.87
CA TRP A 234 -16.61 -35.33 -0.22
C TRP A 234 -15.17 -34.85 -0.29
N SER A 235 -14.41 -35.21 -1.32
CA SER A 235 -13.00 -34.80 -1.44
C SER A 235 -12.81 -33.27 -1.54
N VAL A 236 -13.82 -32.54 -2.01
CA VAL A 236 -13.79 -31.07 -2.08
C VAL A 236 -14.66 -30.46 -0.97
N GLY A 237 -14.05 -29.78 0.00
CA GLY A 237 -14.75 -29.18 1.11
C GLY A 237 -15.68 -28.01 0.71
N SER A 238 -16.72 -27.76 1.52
CA SER A 238 -17.76 -26.75 1.24
C SER A 238 -17.17 -25.36 0.93
N LEU A 239 -16.17 -24.93 1.70
CA LEU A 239 -15.49 -23.65 1.48
C LEU A 239 -14.75 -23.60 0.13
N ALA A 240 -14.09 -24.70 -0.23
CA ALA A 240 -13.39 -24.81 -1.52
C ALA A 240 -14.37 -24.79 -2.71
N GLN A 241 -15.55 -25.40 -2.55
CA GLN A 241 -16.62 -25.34 -3.56
C GLN A 241 -17.16 -23.93 -3.73
N ALA A 242 -17.49 -23.24 -2.63
CA ALA A 242 -18.05 -21.89 -2.66
C ALA A 242 -17.05 -20.88 -3.27
N VAL A 243 -15.81 -20.86 -2.78
CA VAL A 243 -14.75 -20.00 -3.32
C VAL A 243 -14.46 -20.37 -4.78
N GLY A 244 -14.34 -21.66 -5.08
CA GLY A 244 -13.98 -22.15 -6.41
C GLY A 244 -14.96 -21.74 -7.51
N SER A 245 -16.26 -21.75 -7.23
CA SER A 245 -17.28 -21.33 -8.19
C SER A 245 -17.13 -19.86 -8.59
N ARG A 246 -16.75 -18.99 -7.66
CA ARG A 246 -16.56 -17.55 -7.91
C ARG A 246 -15.24 -17.19 -8.59
N LEU A 247 -14.20 -18.02 -8.44
CA LEU A 247 -12.90 -17.76 -9.07
C LEU A 247 -12.97 -17.61 -10.58
N PHE A 248 -13.95 -18.24 -11.23
CA PHE A 248 -14.12 -18.17 -12.68
C PHE A 248 -14.67 -16.84 -13.17
N GLU A 249 -15.22 -16.00 -12.29
CA GLU A 249 -15.62 -14.62 -12.57
C GLU A 249 -14.41 -13.66 -12.63
N GLU A 250 -13.26 -14.06 -12.08
CA GLU A 250 -12.04 -13.26 -11.92
C GLU A 250 -11.13 -13.29 -13.17
N SER A 251 -11.71 -13.18 -14.35
CA SER A 251 -10.95 -13.21 -15.62
C SER A 251 -9.94 -12.07 -15.76
N ALA A 252 -10.29 -10.88 -15.28
CA ALA A 252 -9.40 -9.71 -15.25
C ALA A 252 -8.17 -9.95 -14.38
N TYR A 253 -8.32 -10.63 -13.23
CA TYR A 253 -7.23 -10.99 -12.34
C TYR A 253 -6.18 -11.86 -13.04
N LEU A 254 -6.63 -12.88 -13.82
CA LEU A 254 -5.70 -13.75 -14.56
C LEU A 254 -4.96 -12.97 -15.66
N ALA A 255 -5.60 -12.02 -16.32
CA ALA A 255 -4.96 -11.19 -17.34
C ALA A 255 -3.84 -10.33 -16.72
N VAL A 256 -4.13 -9.64 -15.63
CA VAL A 256 -3.13 -8.82 -14.88
C VAL A 256 -2.00 -9.72 -14.35
N SER A 257 -2.33 -10.92 -13.85
CA SER A 257 -1.35 -11.89 -13.37
C SER A 257 -0.37 -12.32 -14.47
N ARG A 258 -0.87 -12.64 -15.68
CA ARG A 258 -0.02 -13.01 -16.84
C ARG A 258 0.96 -11.91 -17.19
N ASP A 259 0.48 -10.67 -17.32
CA ASP A 259 1.34 -9.54 -17.65
C ASP A 259 2.43 -9.31 -16.61
N ARG A 260 2.06 -9.38 -15.34
CA ARG A 260 3.03 -9.23 -14.25
C ARG A 260 4.06 -10.35 -14.24
N ILE A 261 3.63 -11.59 -14.37
CA ILE A 261 4.51 -12.76 -14.40
C ILE A 261 5.46 -12.67 -15.59
N ARG A 262 5.01 -12.25 -16.78
CA ARG A 262 5.84 -12.07 -17.95
C ARG A 262 6.94 -11.04 -17.69
N GLN A 263 6.59 -9.85 -17.21
CA GLN A 263 7.54 -8.77 -16.89
C GLN A 263 8.59 -9.22 -15.87
N GLU A 264 8.16 -9.85 -14.80
CA GLU A 264 9.05 -10.29 -13.72
C GLU A 264 9.91 -11.49 -14.13
N ARG A 265 9.41 -12.38 -14.98
CA ARG A 265 10.19 -13.48 -15.57
C ARG A 265 11.30 -12.93 -16.48
N GLU A 266 10.97 -11.98 -17.35
CA GLU A 266 11.96 -11.31 -18.21
C GLU A 266 13.02 -10.58 -17.39
N PHE A 267 12.62 -9.93 -16.31
CA PHE A 267 13.54 -9.31 -15.35
C PHE A 267 14.52 -10.34 -14.78
N LEU A 268 14.02 -11.46 -14.25
CA LEU A 268 14.86 -12.54 -13.70
C LEU A 268 15.80 -13.12 -14.76
N VAL A 269 15.30 -13.45 -15.96
CA VAL A 269 16.12 -13.97 -17.07
C VAL A 269 17.25 -13.01 -17.38
N ARG A 270 16.96 -11.72 -17.56
CA ARG A 270 17.98 -10.70 -17.90
C ARG A 270 19.09 -10.61 -16.85
N HIS A 271 18.74 -10.61 -15.57
CA HIS A 271 19.72 -10.41 -14.50
C HIS A 271 20.50 -11.69 -14.16
N LEU A 272 19.87 -12.86 -14.23
CA LEU A 272 20.49 -14.13 -13.88
C LEU A 272 21.34 -14.69 -15.01
N SER A 273 20.93 -14.56 -16.29
CA SER A 273 21.73 -14.97 -17.44
C SER A 273 23.05 -14.20 -17.58
N GLY A 274 23.11 -12.99 -17.00
CA GLY A 274 24.33 -12.20 -16.94
C GLY A 274 25.35 -12.67 -15.89
N ILE A 275 25.05 -13.69 -15.06
CA ILE A 275 25.95 -14.18 -14.01
C ILE A 275 26.80 -15.35 -14.58
N PRO A 276 28.14 -15.23 -14.67
CA PRO A 276 28.98 -16.32 -15.09
C PRO A 276 28.79 -17.55 -14.19
N GLY A 277 28.60 -18.72 -14.80
CA GLY A 277 28.38 -19.96 -14.07
C GLY A 277 26.86 -20.29 -13.85
N ILE A 278 25.95 -19.52 -14.43
CA ILE A 278 24.52 -19.81 -14.45
C ILE A 278 24.02 -19.84 -15.90
N ARG A 279 23.34 -20.92 -16.28
CA ARG A 279 22.54 -21.01 -17.51
C ARG A 279 21.06 -20.99 -17.11
N VAL A 280 20.29 -20.02 -17.59
CA VAL A 280 18.84 -19.95 -17.41
C VAL A 280 18.18 -20.55 -18.63
N PHE A 281 17.22 -21.47 -18.44
CA PHE A 281 16.46 -22.06 -19.54
C PHE A 281 15.23 -21.20 -19.88
N PRO A 282 14.90 -21.07 -21.17
CA PRO A 282 13.69 -20.34 -21.58
C PRO A 282 12.44 -21.08 -21.09
N GLY A 283 11.50 -20.35 -20.47
CA GLY A 283 10.26 -20.90 -19.98
C GLY A 283 9.14 -19.87 -20.06
N THR A 284 7.89 -20.35 -20.08
CA THR A 284 6.69 -19.48 -20.19
C THR A 284 5.89 -19.41 -18.90
N ALA A 285 6.16 -20.29 -17.93
CA ALA A 285 5.46 -20.37 -16.66
C ALA A 285 5.91 -19.31 -15.63
N ASN A 286 5.29 -19.33 -14.46
CA ASN A 286 5.68 -18.51 -13.30
C ASN A 286 6.87 -19.09 -12.51
N PHE A 287 7.78 -19.76 -13.20
CA PHE A 287 9.05 -20.26 -12.68
C PHE A 287 10.10 -20.38 -13.78
N LEU A 288 11.35 -20.47 -13.38
CA LEU A 288 12.52 -20.66 -14.25
C LEU A 288 13.36 -21.83 -13.77
N LEU A 289 13.85 -22.65 -14.71
CA LEU A 289 14.87 -23.65 -14.48
C LEU A 289 16.24 -23.03 -14.76
N MET A 290 17.19 -23.28 -13.87
CA MET A 290 18.59 -22.85 -14.03
C MET A 290 19.51 -24.04 -13.86
N LYS A 291 20.65 -24.03 -14.60
CA LYS A 291 21.78 -24.95 -14.41
C LYS A 291 22.99 -24.17 -13.90
N LEU A 292 23.59 -24.66 -12.82
CA LEU A 292 24.85 -24.17 -12.32
C LEU A 292 25.97 -24.83 -13.11
N THR A 293 26.69 -24.06 -13.94
CA THR A 293 27.71 -24.58 -14.88
C THR A 293 29.13 -24.55 -14.29
N SER A 294 29.31 -23.86 -13.17
CA SER A 294 30.59 -23.83 -12.45
C SER A 294 30.74 -25.08 -11.57
N PRO A 295 31.84 -25.82 -11.64
CA PRO A 295 32.09 -27.01 -10.81
C PRO A 295 32.07 -26.73 -9.29
N GLN A 296 32.33 -25.49 -8.92
CA GLN A 296 32.33 -25.05 -7.49
C GLN A 296 30.92 -24.93 -6.92
N TRP A 297 29.87 -24.91 -7.74
CA TRP A 297 28.51 -24.71 -7.33
C TRP A 297 27.64 -25.93 -7.58
N SER A 298 26.88 -26.31 -6.57
CA SER A 298 25.75 -27.23 -6.69
C SER A 298 24.47 -26.53 -6.24
N GLY A 299 23.32 -27.05 -6.64
CA GLY A 299 22.03 -26.54 -6.20
C GLY A 299 21.89 -26.53 -4.69
N TRP A 300 22.41 -27.57 -4.01
CA TRP A 300 22.42 -27.65 -2.55
C TRP A 300 23.28 -26.57 -1.90
N ARG A 301 24.48 -26.33 -2.44
CA ARG A 301 25.35 -25.26 -1.95
C ARG A 301 24.69 -23.88 -2.14
N LEU A 302 24.10 -23.63 -3.31
CA LEU A 302 23.37 -22.38 -3.56
C LEU A 302 22.17 -22.26 -2.62
N SER A 303 21.41 -23.34 -2.40
CA SER A 303 20.28 -23.36 -1.48
C SER A 303 20.70 -23.02 -0.05
N GLN A 304 21.83 -23.55 0.45
CA GLN A 304 22.36 -23.23 1.76
C GLN A 304 22.73 -21.76 1.90
N VAL A 305 23.48 -21.21 0.94
CA VAL A 305 23.85 -19.78 0.96
C VAL A 305 22.63 -18.87 0.91
N LEU A 306 21.64 -19.21 0.09
CA LEU A 306 20.40 -18.42 0.00
C LEU A 306 19.54 -18.54 1.29
N MET A 307 19.62 -19.69 1.97
CA MET A 307 18.92 -19.88 3.23
C MET A 307 19.45 -18.96 4.36
N GLU A 308 20.75 -18.61 4.35
CA GLU A 308 21.32 -17.58 5.23
C GLU A 308 20.68 -16.20 5.01
N HIS A 309 20.19 -15.96 3.79
CA HIS A 309 19.42 -14.77 3.43
C HIS A 309 17.89 -14.96 3.58
N ARG A 310 17.45 -16.06 4.22
CA ARG A 310 16.05 -16.45 4.37
C ARG A 310 15.33 -16.60 3.03
N ILE A 311 16.02 -17.15 2.03
CA ILE A 311 15.49 -17.41 0.68
C ILE A 311 15.55 -18.91 0.41
N ALA A 312 14.40 -19.53 0.19
CA ALA A 312 14.29 -20.96 -0.17
C ALA A 312 14.12 -21.11 -1.68
N ILE A 313 14.89 -22.04 -2.29
CA ILE A 313 14.79 -22.41 -3.72
C ILE A 313 14.54 -23.92 -3.84
N ARG A 314 14.18 -24.39 -5.05
CA ARG A 314 13.96 -25.83 -5.33
C ARG A 314 15.18 -26.42 -6.02
N VAL A 315 15.93 -27.30 -5.34
CA VAL A 315 16.94 -28.17 -5.97
C VAL A 315 16.23 -29.29 -6.70
N CYS A 316 16.63 -29.57 -7.95
CA CYS A 316 15.94 -30.48 -8.86
C CYS A 316 16.65 -31.84 -9.02
N ASP A 317 17.32 -32.33 -7.98
CA ASP A 317 18.08 -33.59 -8.02
C ASP A 317 17.22 -34.87 -7.94
N ASP A 318 15.93 -34.72 -7.57
CA ASP A 318 14.94 -35.79 -7.55
C ASP A 318 14.04 -35.83 -8.81
N TYR A 319 14.35 -34.99 -9.82
CA TYR A 319 13.70 -35.06 -11.12
C TYR A 319 14.50 -35.99 -12.05
N GLU A 320 13.80 -36.98 -12.64
CA GLU A 320 14.44 -37.86 -13.62
C GLU A 320 15.06 -37.06 -14.76
N GLY A 321 16.28 -37.39 -15.18
CA GLY A 321 17.02 -36.67 -16.21
C GLY A 321 17.70 -35.38 -15.75
N LEU A 322 17.57 -34.98 -14.47
CA LEU A 322 18.30 -33.86 -13.86
C LEU A 322 19.25 -34.35 -12.75
N ASN A 323 20.10 -33.46 -12.29
CA ASN A 323 21.02 -33.72 -11.19
C ASN A 323 21.11 -32.50 -10.24
N GLY A 324 21.93 -32.60 -9.21
CA GLY A 324 22.11 -31.56 -8.20
C GLY A 324 22.69 -30.22 -8.71
N GLN A 325 22.97 -30.06 -10.01
CA GLN A 325 23.33 -28.78 -10.61
C GLN A 325 22.12 -27.96 -11.06
N PHE A 326 20.93 -28.56 -11.11
CA PHE A 326 19.72 -27.87 -11.54
C PHE A 326 18.91 -27.35 -10.35
N VAL A 327 18.45 -26.14 -10.50
CA VAL A 327 17.58 -25.48 -9.52
C VAL A 327 16.40 -24.81 -10.22
N ARG A 328 15.23 -24.83 -9.58
CA ARG A 328 14.05 -24.11 -10.05
C ARG A 328 13.72 -22.99 -9.06
N ILE A 329 13.42 -21.81 -9.60
CA ILE A 329 12.98 -20.65 -8.85
C ILE A 329 11.62 -20.19 -9.35
N ALA A 330 10.72 -19.82 -8.45
CA ALA A 330 9.45 -19.19 -8.79
C ALA A 330 9.67 -17.74 -9.26
N VAL A 331 8.75 -17.23 -10.06
CA VAL A 331 8.63 -15.80 -10.36
C VAL A 331 7.75 -15.18 -9.26
N LYS A 332 8.28 -14.19 -8.56
CA LYS A 332 7.58 -13.51 -7.46
C LYS A 332 7.39 -12.02 -7.71
N THR A 333 7.09 -11.25 -6.67
CA THR A 333 6.99 -9.79 -6.77
C THR A 333 8.34 -9.19 -7.19
N HIS A 334 8.32 -8.00 -7.77
CA HIS A 334 9.56 -7.32 -8.18
C HIS A 334 10.56 -7.18 -7.03
N GLU A 335 10.08 -6.83 -5.85
CA GLU A 335 10.91 -6.69 -4.65
C GLU A 335 11.56 -8.02 -4.23
N ASP A 336 10.75 -9.09 -4.22
CA ASP A 336 11.25 -10.42 -3.89
C ASP A 336 12.30 -10.89 -4.91
N ASN A 337 12.04 -10.66 -6.21
CA ASN A 337 12.95 -11.00 -7.31
C ASN A 337 14.26 -10.20 -7.23
N LEU A 338 14.22 -8.92 -6.86
CA LEU A 338 15.41 -8.11 -6.60
C LEU A 338 16.24 -8.68 -5.45
N ARG A 339 15.61 -9.12 -4.36
CA ARG A 339 16.30 -9.74 -3.23
C ARG A 339 16.97 -11.04 -3.63
N LEU A 340 16.29 -11.90 -4.40
CA LEU A 340 16.86 -13.15 -4.92
C LEU A 340 18.06 -12.86 -5.80
N VAL A 341 17.93 -11.96 -6.79
CA VAL A 341 19.02 -11.60 -7.72
C VAL A 341 20.23 -11.07 -6.97
N ALA A 342 20.03 -10.17 -5.99
CA ALA A 342 21.12 -9.61 -5.19
C ALA A 342 21.84 -10.69 -4.37
N ALA A 343 21.11 -11.63 -3.76
CA ALA A 343 21.69 -12.73 -3.00
C ALA A 343 22.49 -13.69 -3.88
N ILE A 344 21.98 -14.04 -5.08
CA ILE A 344 22.71 -14.88 -6.03
C ILE A 344 23.97 -14.16 -6.56
N GLN A 345 23.87 -12.87 -6.92
CA GLN A 345 25.04 -12.08 -7.35
C GLN A 345 26.12 -12.02 -6.28
N ALA A 346 25.74 -11.82 -5.02
CA ALA A 346 26.67 -11.82 -3.90
C ALA A 346 27.37 -13.20 -3.74
N ALA A 347 26.60 -14.28 -3.84
CA ALA A 347 27.11 -15.65 -3.77
C ALA A 347 28.16 -15.94 -4.85
N PHE A 348 27.96 -15.43 -6.06
CA PHE A 348 28.89 -15.62 -7.19
C PHE A 348 30.03 -14.57 -7.26
N GLY A 349 30.28 -13.82 -6.16
CA GLY A 349 31.41 -12.88 -6.06
C GLY A 349 31.26 -11.60 -6.87
N ARG A 350 30.11 -11.33 -7.47
CA ARG A 350 29.77 -10.00 -7.98
C ARG A 350 29.40 -9.14 -6.78
N LYS A 351 30.17 -8.05 -6.55
CA LYS A 351 29.71 -7.04 -5.61
C LYS A 351 28.30 -6.65 -6.05
N PRO A 352 27.26 -6.85 -5.22
CA PRO A 352 25.94 -6.31 -5.52
C PRO A 352 26.16 -4.82 -5.77
N ALA A 353 25.49 -4.25 -6.76
CA ALA A 353 25.43 -2.80 -6.91
C ALA A 353 25.16 -2.27 -5.50
N VAL A 354 26.09 -1.50 -4.95
CA VAL A 354 26.15 -1.14 -3.53
C VAL A 354 24.76 -0.72 -3.12
N ARG A 355 24.02 -1.56 -2.37
CA ARG A 355 22.89 -1.08 -1.60
C ARG A 355 23.51 -0.03 -0.67
N ARG A 356 23.29 1.25 -0.97
CA ARG A 356 23.52 2.30 0.01
C ARG A 356 22.85 1.80 1.27
N LYS A 357 23.59 1.70 2.37
CA LYS A 357 23.05 1.33 3.67
C LYS A 357 21.80 2.19 3.86
N GLN A 358 20.62 1.58 3.84
CA GLN A 358 19.38 2.33 3.89
C GLN A 358 19.36 2.99 5.27
N THR A 359 19.29 4.31 5.31
CA THR A 359 19.26 5.06 6.56
C THR A 359 18.06 4.57 7.37
N PRO A 360 18.26 4.14 8.62
CA PRO A 360 17.16 3.72 9.48
C PRO A 360 16.05 4.77 9.52
N ALA A 361 14.81 4.32 9.42
CA ALA A 361 13.66 5.20 9.47
C ALA A 361 12.56 4.61 10.35
N ILE A 362 11.74 5.46 10.95
CA ILE A 362 10.51 5.09 11.65
C ILE A 362 9.40 6.03 11.20
N MET A 363 8.16 5.52 11.07
CA MET A 363 7.05 6.31 10.57
C MET A 363 5.85 6.29 11.51
N PHE A 364 5.34 7.47 11.83
CA PHE A 364 4.06 7.63 12.53
C PHE A 364 2.93 7.83 11.52
N GLN A 365 1.91 6.98 11.58
CA GLN A 365 0.64 7.16 10.86
C GLN A 365 -0.50 7.24 11.87
N GLY A 366 -1.64 7.82 11.50
CA GLY A 366 -2.78 7.98 12.41
C GLY A 366 -3.96 7.10 12.02
N THR A 367 -4.84 6.79 12.97
CA THR A 367 -6.18 6.26 12.67
C THR A 367 -7.09 7.34 12.10
N SER A 368 -6.72 8.61 12.27
CA SER A 368 -7.45 9.81 11.80
C SER A 368 -6.50 11.01 11.69
N SER A 369 -7.01 12.12 11.15
CA SER A 369 -6.41 13.44 11.37
C SER A 369 -6.40 13.75 12.87
N ASP A 370 -5.47 14.61 13.32
CA ASP A 370 -5.28 15.06 14.72
C ASP A 370 -5.04 13.95 15.76
N ALA A 371 -4.68 12.74 15.35
CA ALA A 371 -4.32 11.67 16.28
C ALA A 371 -3.03 11.94 17.09
N GLY A 372 -2.31 13.04 16.79
CA GLY A 372 -1.08 13.44 17.46
C GLY A 372 0.21 13.05 16.76
N LYS A 373 0.15 12.64 15.48
CA LYS A 373 1.33 12.26 14.67
C LYS A 373 2.44 13.29 14.70
N SER A 374 2.10 14.57 14.46
CA SER A 374 3.08 15.66 14.34
C SER A 374 3.82 15.91 15.65
N VAL A 375 3.12 15.83 16.79
CA VAL A 375 3.69 15.95 18.13
C VAL A 375 4.65 14.80 18.42
N LEU A 376 4.24 13.56 18.16
CA LEU A 376 5.08 12.38 18.39
C LEU A 376 6.32 12.36 17.47
N THR A 377 6.17 12.83 16.22
CA THR A 377 7.30 13.00 15.29
C THR A 377 8.29 14.02 15.83
N ALA A 378 7.81 15.18 16.29
CA ALA A 378 8.66 16.21 16.88
C ALA A 378 9.36 15.73 18.16
N ALA A 379 8.60 15.05 19.04
CA ALA A 379 9.12 14.51 20.30
C ALA A 379 10.22 13.46 20.03
N LEU A 380 10.00 12.53 19.09
CA LEU A 380 11.01 11.52 18.77
C LEU A 380 12.26 12.15 18.13
N CYS A 381 12.09 13.13 17.23
CA CYS A 381 13.24 13.90 16.69
C CYS A 381 14.03 14.56 17.81
N ARG A 382 13.35 15.14 18.81
CA ARG A 382 14.02 15.77 19.95
C ARG A 382 14.78 14.77 20.82
N ILE A 383 14.16 13.62 21.13
CA ILE A 383 14.78 12.54 21.91
C ILE A 383 16.03 12.03 21.19
N MET A 384 15.90 11.65 19.91
CA MET A 384 17.02 11.12 19.12
C MET A 384 18.18 12.12 19.06
N ARG A 385 17.88 13.42 18.90
CA ARG A 385 18.91 14.48 18.97
C ARG A 385 19.59 14.52 20.32
N GLN A 386 18.83 14.41 21.42
CA GLN A 386 19.38 14.41 22.77
C GLN A 386 20.30 13.19 23.02
N ASP A 387 19.98 12.06 22.37
CA ASP A 387 20.80 10.85 22.37
C ASP A 387 22.00 10.92 21.40
N GLY A 388 22.23 12.07 20.76
CA GLY A 388 23.38 12.29 19.88
C GLY A 388 23.19 11.76 18.45
N VAL A 389 21.98 11.32 18.05
CA VAL A 389 21.67 10.85 16.70
C VAL A 389 21.38 12.04 15.79
N ARG A 390 22.04 12.12 14.63
CA ARG A 390 21.71 13.10 13.59
C ARG A 390 20.45 12.65 12.87
N VAL A 391 19.30 13.19 13.26
CA VAL A 391 17.99 12.79 12.76
C VAL A 391 17.36 13.94 11.94
N ALA A 392 16.64 13.56 10.85
CA ALA A 392 15.82 14.52 10.11
C ALA A 392 14.36 14.07 10.07
N PRO A 393 13.40 14.99 10.22
CA PRO A 393 11.99 14.73 10.00
C PRO A 393 11.68 14.69 8.51
N PHE A 394 10.58 14.01 8.14
CA PHE A 394 10.10 13.96 6.76
C PHE A 394 8.59 13.74 6.69
N LYS A 395 7.91 14.50 5.85
CA LYS A 395 6.51 14.31 5.49
C LYS A 395 6.36 14.47 3.98
N ALA A 396 6.06 13.39 3.29
CA ALA A 396 6.05 13.35 1.82
C ALA A 396 5.13 14.40 1.20
N GLN A 397 3.93 14.54 1.76
CA GLN A 397 2.95 15.54 1.36
C GLN A 397 2.26 16.10 2.60
N ASN A 398 2.10 17.40 2.66
CA ASN A 398 1.25 18.06 3.65
C ASN A 398 0.11 18.81 2.97
N MET A 399 -1.04 18.89 3.65
CA MET A 399 -2.17 19.72 3.24
C MET A 399 -2.47 20.71 4.37
N SER A 400 -2.06 21.96 4.23
CA SER A 400 -2.23 22.97 5.27
C SER A 400 -2.21 24.37 4.66
N LEU A 401 -3.01 25.25 5.24
CA LEU A 401 -2.93 26.70 4.98
C LEU A 401 -1.85 27.37 5.84
N ASN A 402 -1.34 26.68 6.87
CA ASN A 402 -0.33 27.16 7.77
C ASN A 402 1.07 26.82 7.24
N SER A 403 1.77 27.78 6.68
CA SER A 403 3.07 27.59 6.04
C SER A 403 4.13 28.50 6.60
N PHE A 404 5.38 28.21 6.26
CA PHE A 404 6.57 28.96 6.66
C PHE A 404 7.46 29.17 5.44
N VAL A 405 8.08 30.34 5.35
CA VAL A 405 9.08 30.66 4.33
C VAL A 405 10.46 30.45 4.92
N THR A 406 11.26 29.58 4.30
CA THR A 406 12.65 29.32 4.71
C THR A 406 13.55 30.49 4.42
N ALA A 407 14.77 30.52 4.99
CA ALA A 407 15.74 31.57 4.76
C ALA A 407 16.08 31.76 3.27
N ASP A 408 15.96 30.71 2.47
CA ASP A 408 16.21 30.72 1.02
C ASP A 408 14.98 31.19 0.20
N GLY A 409 13.90 31.62 0.86
CA GLY A 409 12.68 32.09 0.21
C GLY A 409 11.72 31.01 -0.29
N PHE A 410 11.88 29.77 0.17
CA PHE A 410 11.02 28.62 -0.21
C PHE A 410 9.96 28.35 0.84
N GLU A 411 8.83 27.78 0.42
CA GLU A 411 7.68 27.55 1.27
C GLU A 411 7.54 26.08 1.69
N MET A 412 7.27 25.83 3.00
CA MET A 412 7.01 24.50 3.55
C MET A 412 5.96 24.53 4.66
N GLY A 413 5.43 23.35 5.01
CA GLY A 413 4.44 23.19 6.08
C GLY A 413 5.01 23.56 7.46
N ARG A 414 4.23 24.27 8.27
CA ARG A 414 4.64 24.76 9.60
C ARG A 414 4.95 23.62 10.58
N ALA A 415 4.21 22.53 10.53
CA ALA A 415 4.47 21.36 11.39
C ALA A 415 5.88 20.79 11.16
N GLN A 416 6.37 20.74 9.92
CA GLN A 416 7.70 20.24 9.61
C GLN A 416 8.81 21.22 10.03
N VAL A 417 8.50 22.51 10.11
CA VAL A 417 9.38 23.50 10.72
C VAL A 417 9.58 23.22 12.21
N THR A 418 8.50 22.94 12.93
CA THR A 418 8.55 22.57 14.35
C THR A 418 9.38 21.29 14.56
N GLN A 419 9.19 20.29 13.70
CA GLN A 419 9.94 19.02 13.74
C GLN A 419 11.43 19.24 13.42
N ALA A 420 11.74 20.08 12.42
CA ALA A 420 13.14 20.46 12.11
C ALA A 420 13.81 21.13 13.31
N ARG A 421 13.15 22.10 13.94
CA ARG A 421 13.64 22.75 15.14
C ARG A 421 13.83 21.78 16.32
N ALA A 422 12.91 20.84 16.52
CA ALA A 422 13.04 19.77 17.51
C ALA A 422 14.28 18.89 17.24
N ALA A 423 14.56 18.58 15.98
CA ALA A 423 15.79 17.92 15.55
C ALA A 423 17.04 18.81 15.61
N GLY A 424 16.88 20.12 15.89
CA GLY A 424 17.97 21.10 15.91
C GLY A 424 18.50 21.48 14.52
N LEU A 425 17.65 21.37 13.52
CA LEU A 425 17.97 21.65 12.13
C LEU A 425 17.29 22.94 11.67
N PRO A 426 17.91 23.68 10.73
CA PRO A 426 17.18 24.69 9.99
C PRO A 426 16.07 24.06 9.16
N PRO A 427 14.93 24.77 8.98
CA PRO A 427 13.88 24.30 8.09
C PRO A 427 14.38 24.14 6.64
N ASP A 428 14.15 22.98 6.06
CA ASP A 428 14.57 22.61 4.71
C ASP A 428 13.36 22.05 3.94
N VAL A 429 13.07 22.60 2.78
CA VAL A 429 11.92 22.19 1.96
C VAL A 429 11.95 20.73 1.52
N ARG A 430 13.12 20.09 1.53
CA ARG A 430 13.25 18.64 1.31
C ARG A 430 12.53 17.81 2.37
N MET A 431 12.34 18.35 3.59
CA MET A 431 11.61 17.70 4.68
C MET A 431 10.10 17.65 4.42
N ASN A 432 9.59 18.55 3.55
CA ASN A 432 8.20 18.57 3.10
C ASN A 432 8.13 18.89 1.60
N PRO A 433 8.48 17.95 0.73
CA PRO A 433 8.64 18.20 -0.71
C PRO A 433 7.35 18.59 -1.43
N VAL A 434 6.17 18.21 -0.90
CA VAL A 434 4.87 18.55 -1.49
C VAL A 434 3.98 19.21 -0.44
N LEU A 435 3.54 20.44 -0.71
CA LEU A 435 2.57 21.15 0.13
C LEU A 435 1.35 21.52 -0.74
N LEU A 436 0.17 21.15 -0.26
CA LEU A 436 -1.11 21.51 -0.88
C LEU A 436 -1.76 22.60 -0.04
N LYS A 437 -2.09 23.73 -0.67
CA LYS A 437 -2.87 24.81 -0.05
C LYS A 437 -4.27 24.84 -0.66
N PRO A 438 -5.30 24.39 0.06
CA PRO A 438 -6.68 24.47 -0.42
C PRO A 438 -7.03 25.91 -0.79
N SER A 439 -7.55 26.13 -2.01
CA SER A 439 -7.96 27.44 -2.52
C SER A 439 -9.47 27.53 -2.77
N SER A 440 -10.17 26.38 -2.83
CA SER A 440 -11.61 26.26 -2.98
C SER A 440 -12.07 24.91 -2.40
N GLN A 441 -13.36 24.58 -2.55
CA GLN A 441 -13.88 23.27 -2.12
C GLN A 441 -13.26 22.08 -2.85
N THR A 442 -12.79 22.28 -4.09
CA THR A 442 -12.28 21.20 -4.96
C THR A 442 -10.88 21.47 -5.52
N GLY A 443 -10.31 22.66 -5.29
CA GLY A 443 -9.01 23.06 -5.83
C GLY A 443 -7.97 23.38 -4.77
N ALA A 444 -6.71 23.13 -5.11
CA ALA A 444 -5.57 23.47 -4.29
C ALA A 444 -4.40 24.03 -5.10
N GLN A 445 -3.66 24.97 -4.52
CA GLN A 445 -2.36 25.35 -5.03
C GLN A 445 -1.35 24.27 -4.65
N VAL A 446 -0.67 23.72 -5.63
CA VAL A 446 0.37 22.70 -5.47
C VAL A 446 1.72 23.36 -5.41
N ILE A 447 2.43 23.12 -4.31
CA ILE A 447 3.79 23.61 -4.07
C ILE A 447 4.71 22.39 -4.04
N VAL A 448 5.74 22.37 -4.89
CA VAL A 448 6.74 21.30 -4.94
C VAL A 448 8.12 21.88 -4.68
N ARG A 449 8.82 21.30 -3.70
CA ARG A 449 10.15 21.79 -3.25
C ARG A 449 10.14 23.30 -2.94
N GLY A 450 9.07 23.74 -2.29
CA GLY A 450 8.89 25.11 -1.84
C GLY A 450 8.50 26.13 -2.92
N ARG A 451 8.23 25.69 -4.16
CA ARG A 451 7.78 26.55 -5.27
C ARG A 451 6.38 26.19 -5.72
N ALA A 452 5.52 27.19 -5.92
CA ALA A 452 4.21 26.98 -6.52
C ALA A 452 4.38 26.54 -7.98
N VAL A 453 3.78 25.39 -8.35
CA VAL A 453 3.91 24.81 -9.69
C VAL A 453 2.61 24.82 -10.46
N ALA A 454 1.45 24.70 -9.80
CA ALA A 454 0.14 24.68 -10.43
C ALA A 454 -0.98 24.98 -9.44
N HIS A 455 -2.15 25.36 -9.98
CA HIS A 455 -3.46 25.26 -9.32
C HIS A 455 -4.19 24.08 -9.95
N LEU A 456 -4.49 23.04 -9.18
CA LEU A 456 -5.10 21.81 -9.69
C LEU A 456 -6.38 21.50 -8.92
N ASP A 457 -7.36 20.97 -9.62
CA ASP A 457 -8.49 20.33 -8.97
C ASP A 457 -8.12 18.92 -8.46
N VAL A 458 -9.04 18.26 -7.75
CA VAL A 458 -8.79 16.93 -7.17
C VAL A 458 -8.46 15.89 -8.24
N LYS A 459 -9.12 15.95 -9.43
CA LYS A 459 -8.90 14.96 -10.50
C LYS A 459 -7.55 15.15 -11.17
N ASP A 460 -7.19 16.38 -11.47
CA ASP A 460 -5.92 16.72 -12.09
C ASP A 460 -4.75 16.45 -11.15
N TYR A 461 -4.96 16.67 -9.84
CA TYR A 461 -3.95 16.33 -8.84
C TYR A 461 -3.72 14.82 -8.74
N VAL A 462 -4.76 13.98 -8.89
CA VAL A 462 -4.58 12.52 -8.93
C VAL A 462 -3.64 12.11 -10.07
N ALA A 463 -3.79 12.70 -11.27
CA ALA A 463 -2.88 12.45 -12.38
C ALA A 463 -1.45 12.98 -12.12
N TYR A 464 -1.31 14.08 -11.39
CA TYR A 464 -0.03 14.69 -11.04
C TYR A 464 0.75 13.94 -9.95
N LYS A 465 0.10 13.06 -9.16
CA LYS A 465 0.71 12.37 -7.98
C LYS A 465 1.98 11.58 -8.31
N GLU A 466 2.10 10.97 -9.48
CA GLU A 466 3.33 10.24 -9.85
C GLU A 466 4.51 11.19 -10.05
N THR A 467 4.28 12.36 -10.63
CA THR A 467 5.30 13.43 -10.76
C THR A 467 5.69 13.95 -9.38
N ALA A 468 4.71 14.22 -8.51
CA ALA A 468 4.94 14.64 -7.13
C ALA A 468 5.75 13.58 -6.35
N PHE A 469 5.44 12.29 -6.53
CA PHE A 469 6.17 11.22 -5.86
C PHE A 469 7.62 11.07 -6.34
N SER A 470 7.93 11.47 -7.57
CA SER A 470 9.33 11.53 -8.02
C SER A 470 10.13 12.56 -7.21
N ALA A 471 9.55 13.76 -6.99
CA ALA A 471 10.16 14.78 -6.13
C ALA A 471 10.32 14.30 -4.67
N VAL A 472 9.31 13.59 -4.13
CA VAL A 472 9.37 12.96 -2.80
C VAL A 472 10.56 12.01 -2.69
N ARG A 473 10.73 11.12 -3.68
CA ARG A 473 11.81 10.11 -3.71
C ARG A 473 13.20 10.75 -3.74
N GLU A 474 13.36 11.79 -4.54
CA GLU A 474 14.63 12.52 -4.64
C GLU A 474 14.97 13.25 -3.34
N CYS A 475 14.00 13.98 -2.76
CA CYS A 475 14.19 14.71 -1.50
C CYS A 475 14.49 13.77 -0.34
N TYR A 476 13.72 12.66 -0.23
CA TYR A 476 13.97 11.64 0.80
C TYR A 476 15.35 11.01 0.64
N GLY A 477 15.72 10.61 -0.57
CA GLY A 477 17.02 10.00 -0.84
C GLY A 477 18.19 10.93 -0.53
N SER A 478 18.04 12.23 -0.82
CA SER A 478 19.03 13.26 -0.46
C SER A 478 19.18 13.36 1.06
N LEU A 479 18.10 13.63 1.80
CA LEU A 479 18.14 13.75 3.26
C LEU A 479 18.64 12.45 3.92
N ALA A 480 18.14 11.29 3.52
CA ALA A 480 18.56 10.02 4.07
C ALA A 480 20.06 9.74 3.87
N SER A 481 20.71 10.37 2.90
CA SER A 481 22.17 10.27 2.71
C SER A 481 22.99 11.17 3.65
N GLU A 482 22.35 12.15 4.27
CA GLU A 482 23.00 13.17 5.11
C GLU A 482 22.86 12.88 6.61
N TYR A 483 21.82 12.11 7.00
CA TYR A 483 21.46 11.87 8.39
C TYR A 483 21.58 10.38 8.78
N ASP A 484 21.70 10.14 10.08
CA ASP A 484 21.87 8.79 10.64
C ASP A 484 20.52 8.06 10.81
N ALA A 485 19.44 8.85 10.92
CA ALA A 485 18.07 8.34 11.02
C ALA A 485 17.04 9.31 10.44
N MET A 486 15.89 8.78 10.04
CA MET A 486 14.75 9.56 9.56
C MET A 486 13.51 9.27 10.41
N VAL A 487 12.77 10.32 10.81
CA VAL A 487 11.45 10.20 11.43
C VAL A 487 10.40 10.71 10.46
N ILE A 488 9.51 9.83 10.05
CA ILE A 488 8.56 10.12 8.97
C ILE A 488 7.15 10.29 9.54
N GLU A 489 6.44 11.28 9.05
CA GLU A 489 5.04 11.52 9.38
C GLU A 489 4.13 11.19 8.20
N GLY A 490 3.05 10.44 8.45
CA GLY A 490 1.95 10.23 7.51
C GLY A 490 0.91 11.34 7.55
N ALA A 491 -0.07 11.27 6.65
CA ALA A 491 -1.21 12.19 6.62
C ALA A 491 -2.54 11.42 6.68
N GLY A 492 -3.52 11.94 7.44
CA GLY A 492 -4.81 11.25 7.65
C GLY A 492 -4.64 9.84 8.19
N SER A 493 -5.28 8.86 7.54
CA SER A 493 -5.24 7.44 7.91
C SER A 493 -4.87 6.55 6.72
N PRO A 494 -4.04 5.49 6.92
CA PRO A 494 -3.83 4.48 5.88
C PRO A 494 -5.06 3.59 5.64
N GLY A 495 -6.09 3.72 6.48
CA GLY A 495 -7.37 3.03 6.37
C GLY A 495 -8.39 3.71 5.44
N GLU A 496 -8.05 4.84 4.81
CA GLU A 496 -8.91 5.52 3.84
C GLU A 496 -8.94 4.77 2.51
N ILE A 497 -9.82 3.77 2.39
CA ILE A 497 -9.89 2.80 1.30
C ILE A 497 -10.07 3.49 -0.07
N ASN A 498 -10.86 4.55 -0.13
CA ASN A 498 -11.14 5.33 -1.34
C ASN A 498 -9.92 6.10 -1.88
N LEU A 499 -8.94 6.42 -1.05
CA LEU A 499 -7.73 7.16 -1.43
C LEU A 499 -6.49 6.27 -1.59
N LYS A 500 -6.59 5.00 -1.23
CA LYS A 500 -5.47 4.07 -1.08
C LYS A 500 -4.64 3.90 -2.35
N HIS A 501 -5.28 3.78 -3.51
CA HIS A 501 -4.59 3.59 -4.80
C HIS A 501 -3.77 4.82 -5.24
N HIS A 502 -4.05 5.97 -4.66
CA HIS A 502 -3.39 7.24 -4.97
C HIS A 502 -2.55 7.78 -3.81
N ASP A 503 -2.35 6.96 -2.77
CA ASP A 503 -1.56 7.37 -1.59
C ASP A 503 -0.07 7.50 -1.95
N ILE A 504 0.51 8.66 -1.61
CA ILE A 504 1.95 8.92 -1.74
C ILE A 504 2.60 9.27 -0.40
N VAL A 505 1.81 9.32 0.68
CA VAL A 505 2.27 9.88 1.96
C VAL A 505 2.28 8.85 3.10
N ASN A 506 1.45 7.81 3.03
CA ASN A 506 1.34 6.80 4.08
C ASN A 506 2.14 5.52 3.73
N MET A 507 1.45 4.43 3.35
CA MET A 507 2.09 3.12 3.21
C MET A 507 3.07 3.06 2.03
N ARG A 508 2.81 3.79 0.95
CA ARG A 508 3.75 3.90 -0.18
C ARG A 508 5.07 4.58 0.24
N MET A 509 4.98 5.61 1.09
CA MET A 509 6.17 6.27 1.65
C MET A 509 6.91 5.35 2.63
N ALA A 510 6.18 4.66 3.52
CA ALA A 510 6.77 3.66 4.42
C ALA A 510 7.55 2.59 3.64
N ARG A 511 6.99 2.10 2.53
CA ARG A 511 7.65 1.12 1.64
C ARG A 511 8.90 1.69 0.99
N LEU A 512 8.86 2.94 0.50
CA LEU A 512 10.02 3.62 -0.08
C LEU A 512 11.16 3.72 0.92
N ALA A 513 10.85 4.09 2.16
CA ALA A 513 11.79 4.24 3.24
C ALA A 513 12.24 2.92 3.87
N GLY A 514 11.55 1.80 3.60
CA GLY A 514 11.72 0.55 4.33
C GLY A 514 11.45 0.70 5.83
N SER A 515 10.52 1.58 6.18
CA SER A 515 10.27 2.04 7.54
C SER A 515 9.20 1.21 8.23
N PRO A 516 9.42 0.72 9.46
CA PRO A 516 8.34 0.26 10.32
C PRO A 516 7.37 1.42 10.60
N VAL A 517 6.09 1.07 10.71
CA VAL A 517 4.99 2.01 10.94
C VAL A 517 4.44 1.82 12.35
N LEU A 518 4.31 2.92 13.09
CA LEU A 518 3.56 2.99 14.34
C LEU A 518 2.23 3.71 14.07
N LEU A 519 1.12 3.01 14.27
CA LEU A 519 -0.21 3.57 14.10
C LEU A 519 -0.68 4.24 15.39
N VAL A 520 -0.89 5.54 15.34
CA VAL A 520 -1.27 6.38 16.47
C VAL A 520 -2.80 6.55 16.49
N GLY A 521 -3.40 6.34 17.63
CA GLY A 521 -4.83 6.56 17.83
C GLY A 521 -5.11 7.48 19.02
N ASP A 522 -6.05 8.39 18.86
CA ASP A 522 -6.54 9.30 19.89
C ASP A 522 -7.64 8.62 20.72
N ILE A 523 -7.36 8.34 22.00
CA ILE A 523 -8.33 7.68 22.88
C ILE A 523 -9.42 8.64 23.37
N ASP A 524 -9.15 9.93 23.42
CA ASP A 524 -10.10 10.96 23.88
C ASP A 524 -11.34 11.06 22.96
N ARG A 525 -11.20 10.65 21.69
CA ARG A 525 -12.31 10.57 20.72
C ARG A 525 -13.20 9.33 20.88
N GLY A 526 -12.78 8.36 21.70
CA GLY A 526 -13.46 7.07 21.85
C GLY A 526 -13.18 6.10 20.70
N GLY A 527 -13.37 4.79 20.94
CA GLY A 527 -13.28 3.74 19.92
C GLY A 527 -11.88 3.47 19.36
N VAL A 528 -10.81 3.89 20.04
CA VAL A 528 -9.42 3.81 19.53
C VAL A 528 -9.00 2.38 19.17
N PHE A 529 -9.35 1.38 20.00
CA PHE A 529 -9.00 -0.02 19.76
C PHE A 529 -9.76 -0.62 18.56
N ALA A 530 -11.04 -0.24 18.37
CA ALA A 530 -11.80 -0.58 17.17
C ALA A 530 -11.18 0.06 15.92
N SER A 531 -10.70 1.30 16.00
CA SER A 531 -10.02 2.00 14.92
C SER A 531 -8.69 1.33 14.56
N PHE A 532 -7.93 0.83 15.53
CA PHE A 532 -6.71 0.04 15.28
C PHE A 532 -7.01 -1.24 14.52
N ILE A 533 -7.98 -2.03 15.01
CA ILE A 533 -8.37 -3.30 14.39
C ILE A 533 -8.95 -3.06 13.00
N GLY A 534 -9.85 -2.08 12.84
CA GLY A 534 -10.45 -1.71 11.56
C GLY A 534 -9.40 -1.26 10.53
N THR A 535 -8.49 -0.37 10.92
CA THR A 535 -7.40 0.08 10.06
C THR A 535 -6.52 -1.10 9.64
N TYR A 536 -6.10 -1.95 10.61
CA TYR A 536 -5.32 -3.15 10.30
C TYR A 536 -6.03 -4.08 9.32
N THR A 537 -7.34 -4.26 9.48
CA THR A 537 -8.12 -5.19 8.66
C THR A 537 -8.12 -4.79 7.19
N VAL A 538 -8.25 -3.50 6.89
CA VAL A 538 -8.28 -2.97 5.51
C VAL A 538 -6.92 -2.79 4.87
N LEU A 539 -5.81 -2.98 5.62
CA LEU A 539 -4.46 -2.97 5.05
C LEU A 539 -4.20 -4.20 4.18
N GLU A 540 -3.48 -4.00 3.08
CA GLU A 540 -2.98 -5.07 2.22
C GLU A 540 -1.92 -5.94 2.96
N PRO A 541 -1.70 -7.18 2.56
CA PRO A 541 -0.70 -8.06 3.20
C PRO A 541 0.69 -7.44 3.29
N TRP A 542 1.14 -6.73 2.26
CA TRP A 542 2.44 -6.05 2.26
C TRP A 542 2.47 -4.85 3.21
N GLU A 543 1.35 -4.13 3.38
CA GLU A 543 1.22 -3.01 4.31
C GLU A 543 1.21 -3.51 5.76
N LYS A 544 0.49 -4.61 6.02
CA LYS A 544 0.49 -5.28 7.33
C LYS A 544 1.88 -5.68 7.79
N ARG A 545 2.79 -6.04 6.85
CA ARG A 545 4.19 -6.34 7.19
C ARG A 545 4.96 -5.12 7.68
N LEU A 546 4.65 -3.93 7.20
CA LEU A 546 5.29 -2.69 7.63
C LEU A 546 4.74 -2.18 8.97
N LEU A 547 3.50 -2.52 9.34
CA LEU A 547 2.92 -2.12 10.61
C LEU A 547 3.62 -2.84 11.77
N ALA A 548 4.40 -2.10 12.56
CA ALA A 548 5.11 -2.63 13.73
C ALA A 548 4.18 -2.74 14.93
N GLY A 549 3.29 -1.77 15.16
CA GLY A 549 2.36 -1.76 16.29
C GLY A 549 1.61 -0.45 16.45
N PHE A 550 1.08 -0.26 17.64
CA PHE A 550 0.14 0.82 17.97
C PHE A 550 0.69 1.74 19.06
N VAL A 551 0.25 3.00 19.04
CA VAL A 551 0.47 3.98 20.10
C VAL A 551 -0.87 4.60 20.46
N VAL A 552 -1.28 4.48 21.71
CA VAL A 552 -2.46 5.14 22.27
C VAL A 552 -2.03 6.53 22.73
N ASN A 553 -2.68 7.57 22.24
CA ASN A 553 -2.34 8.94 22.55
C ASN A 553 -3.48 9.65 23.30
N ARG A 554 -3.15 10.70 24.03
CA ARG A 554 -4.07 11.53 24.83
C ARG A 554 -4.83 10.75 25.90
N PHE A 555 -4.17 9.80 26.54
CA PHE A 555 -4.80 9.01 27.59
C PHE A 555 -5.03 9.86 28.86
N ARG A 556 -6.18 9.65 29.48
CA ARG A 556 -6.53 10.22 30.79
C ARG A 556 -7.05 9.10 31.70
N GLY A 557 -6.54 8.97 32.89
CA GLY A 557 -7.02 8.01 33.88
C GLY A 557 -6.00 6.95 34.24
N ASP A 558 -6.47 5.76 34.65
CA ASP A 558 -5.65 4.67 35.14
C ASP A 558 -5.28 3.71 33.99
N MET A 559 -3.99 3.58 33.68
CA MET A 559 -3.47 2.70 32.63
C MET A 559 -3.80 1.22 32.85
N SER A 560 -4.02 0.79 34.11
CA SER A 560 -4.34 -0.61 34.42
C SER A 560 -5.64 -1.08 33.77
N LEU A 561 -6.56 -0.15 33.47
CA LEU A 561 -7.85 -0.43 32.81
C LEU A 561 -7.70 -0.78 31.32
N LEU A 562 -6.57 -0.49 30.71
CA LEU A 562 -6.34 -0.72 29.28
C LEU A 562 -5.76 -2.10 28.95
N GLY A 563 -5.31 -2.88 29.93
CA GLY A 563 -4.61 -4.15 29.69
C GLY A 563 -5.40 -5.13 28.83
N SER A 564 -6.68 -5.35 29.14
CA SER A 564 -7.54 -6.25 28.38
C SER A 564 -7.79 -5.78 26.94
N ALA A 565 -7.87 -4.47 26.71
CA ALA A 565 -8.09 -3.89 25.39
C ALA A 565 -6.82 -3.96 24.50
N THR A 566 -5.65 -3.74 25.08
CA THR A 566 -4.37 -3.91 24.38
C THR A 566 -4.11 -5.39 24.03
N ASP A 567 -4.43 -6.31 24.92
CA ASP A 567 -4.33 -7.75 24.67
C ASP A 567 -5.30 -8.22 23.58
N MET A 568 -6.54 -7.71 23.61
CA MET A 568 -7.52 -7.99 22.55
C MET A 568 -7.04 -7.47 21.20
N THR A 569 -6.53 -6.25 21.14
CA THR A 569 -5.96 -5.67 19.91
C THR A 569 -4.84 -6.54 19.39
N ARG A 570 -3.94 -7.01 20.25
CA ARG A 570 -2.85 -7.92 19.90
C ARG A 570 -3.34 -9.26 19.37
N ARG A 571 -4.41 -9.84 19.95
CA ARG A 571 -5.00 -11.11 19.47
C ARG A 571 -5.55 -10.96 18.05
N TYR A 572 -6.23 -9.85 17.73
CA TYR A 572 -6.79 -9.62 16.40
C TYR A 572 -5.75 -9.26 15.33
N THR A 573 -4.69 -8.55 15.71
CA THR A 573 -3.76 -7.96 14.74
C THR A 573 -2.39 -8.65 14.73
N GLY A 574 -2.05 -9.39 15.77
CA GLY A 574 -0.70 -9.91 15.98
C GLY A 574 0.34 -8.84 16.29
N ARG A 575 -0.07 -7.57 16.53
CA ARG A 575 0.83 -6.43 16.73
C ARG A 575 0.72 -5.88 18.15
N PRO A 576 1.83 -5.48 18.78
CA PRO A 576 1.84 -4.93 20.14
C PRO A 576 1.38 -3.47 20.17
N THR A 577 0.91 -3.01 21.32
CA THR A 577 0.86 -1.60 21.67
C THR A 577 2.20 -1.22 22.30
N PHE A 578 2.94 -0.30 21.66
CA PHE A 578 4.28 0.10 22.10
C PHE A 578 4.25 1.12 23.24
N GLY A 579 3.20 1.90 23.35
CA GLY A 579 3.09 2.92 24.37
C GLY A 579 1.69 3.51 24.48
N ILE A 580 1.43 4.03 25.67
CA ILE A 580 0.28 4.84 26.01
C ILE A 580 0.83 6.19 26.44
N ILE A 581 0.45 7.25 25.73
CA ILE A 581 0.91 8.61 25.98
C ILE A 581 -0.20 9.35 26.70
N ASP A 582 0.12 9.89 27.86
CA ASP A 582 -0.80 10.68 28.65
C ASP A 582 -1.22 11.95 27.92
N TYR A 583 -2.36 12.46 28.26
CA TYR A 583 -2.79 13.78 27.80
C TYR A 583 -1.87 14.85 28.40
N LEU A 584 -1.18 15.55 27.53
CA LEU A 584 -0.28 16.65 27.91
C LEU A 584 -0.96 17.97 27.56
N PRO A 585 -1.44 18.74 28.55
CA PRO A 585 -1.97 20.08 28.32
C PRO A 585 -0.81 21.02 27.93
N ASP A 586 -1.14 22.07 27.23
CA ASP A 586 -0.29 23.27 27.03
C ASP A 586 1.14 22.98 26.51
N LEU A 587 1.25 22.11 25.49
CA LEU A 587 2.54 21.77 24.88
C LEU A 587 3.25 22.97 24.22
N GLY A 588 2.55 24.10 24.01
CA GLY A 588 3.10 25.28 23.34
C GLY A 588 3.55 25.03 21.89
N LEU A 589 3.06 23.95 21.25
CA LEU A 589 3.35 23.64 19.86
C LEU A 589 2.29 24.26 18.95
N PRO A 590 2.70 24.92 17.83
CA PRO A 590 1.75 25.43 16.86
C PRO A 590 0.86 24.31 16.31
N GLU A 591 -0.45 24.54 16.24
CA GLU A 591 -1.37 23.63 15.60
C GLU A 591 -1.18 23.59 14.08
N GLU A 592 -1.35 22.41 13.47
CA GLU A 592 -1.19 22.23 12.04
C GLU A 592 -2.39 22.74 11.24
N ASP A 593 -3.61 22.52 11.78
CA ASP A 593 -4.88 22.84 11.15
C ASP A 593 -5.69 23.88 11.95
N SER A 594 -6.49 24.66 11.24
CA SER A 594 -7.39 25.67 11.83
C SER A 594 -8.64 25.11 12.50
N VAL A 595 -8.75 23.80 12.71
CA VAL A 595 -9.98 23.13 13.22
C VAL A 595 -10.28 23.61 14.64
N SER A 596 -9.29 23.64 15.52
CA SER A 596 -9.46 24.12 16.90
C SER A 596 -9.75 25.62 16.94
N PHE A 597 -9.18 26.38 16.03
CA PHE A 597 -9.45 27.80 15.88
C PHE A 597 -10.93 28.05 15.48
N LYS A 598 -11.42 27.31 14.47
CA LYS A 598 -12.81 27.44 13.96
C LYS A 598 -13.88 26.91 14.91
N SER A 599 -13.54 25.94 15.76
CA SER A 599 -14.52 25.39 16.73
C SER A 599 -14.77 26.30 17.94
N GLY A 600 -14.07 27.45 18.05
CA GLY A 600 -14.12 28.31 19.24
C GLY A 600 -13.54 27.65 20.49
N ALA A 601 -12.97 26.44 20.36
CA ALA A 601 -12.33 25.70 21.44
C ALA A 601 -10.93 26.24 21.81
N VAL A 602 -10.60 27.41 21.28
CA VAL A 602 -9.37 28.12 21.59
C VAL A 602 -9.47 28.68 22.99
N GLN A 603 -9.02 27.89 23.95
CA GLN A 603 -8.94 28.32 25.36
C GLN A 603 -7.56 28.90 25.65
N SER A 604 -7.55 29.95 26.45
CA SER A 604 -6.30 30.40 27.08
C SER A 604 -5.69 29.25 27.88
N PRO A 605 -4.36 29.07 27.89
CA PRO A 605 -3.70 28.06 28.70
C PRO A 605 -4.20 28.13 30.15
N GLY A 606 -4.76 27.04 30.70
CA GLY A 606 -5.16 26.90 32.09
C GLY A 606 -6.64 26.91 32.41
N ARG A 607 -7.58 26.84 31.43
CA ARG A 607 -9.03 26.75 31.74
C ARG A 607 -9.73 25.54 31.12
N HIS A 608 -10.47 24.80 31.95
CA HIS A 608 -11.37 23.73 31.51
C HIS A 608 -12.72 24.27 30.98
N PRO A 609 -13.35 23.63 29.98
CA PRO A 609 -14.69 24.01 29.54
C PRO A 609 -15.70 23.84 30.68
N GLY A 610 -16.30 24.93 31.12
CA GLY A 610 -17.34 24.93 32.18
C GLY A 610 -16.95 25.56 33.51
N GLU A 611 -15.68 25.93 33.72
CA GLU A 611 -15.30 26.70 34.91
C GLU A 611 -15.66 28.18 34.73
N LYS A 612 -16.45 28.68 35.70
CA LYS A 612 -16.67 30.10 35.84
C LYS A 612 -15.32 30.79 36.19
N PRO A 613 -15.07 32.02 35.69
CA PRO A 613 -13.82 32.70 35.95
C PRO A 613 -13.60 32.82 37.46
N GLU A 614 -12.66 32.05 38.01
CA GLU A 614 -12.08 32.35 39.32
C GLU A 614 -11.37 33.69 39.27
N LYS A 615 -11.57 34.49 40.29
CA LYS A 615 -10.90 35.81 40.42
C LYS A 615 -9.40 35.60 40.38
N PRO A 616 -8.66 36.49 39.73
CA PRO A 616 -7.19 36.37 39.60
C PRO A 616 -6.50 36.27 40.98
N PHE A 617 -5.55 35.37 41.09
CA PHE A 617 -4.86 34.95 42.32
C PHE A 617 -3.98 36.02 42.97
N PHE A 618 -3.95 37.26 42.47
CA PHE A 618 -3.29 38.40 43.09
C PHE A 618 -4.30 39.41 43.66
N GLN A 619 -4.74 39.15 44.88
CA GLN A 619 -5.21 40.24 45.74
C GLN A 619 -4.03 40.90 46.43
N SER A 620 -3.49 41.94 45.81
CA SER A 620 -2.89 43.02 46.54
C SER A 620 -3.41 44.34 45.95
N SER A 621 -4.24 45.00 46.77
CA SER A 621 -4.59 46.39 46.81
C SER A 621 -4.41 47.25 45.54
N ASN A 622 -5.61 47.66 45.01
CA ASN A 622 -5.84 48.78 44.12
C ASN A 622 -5.52 48.63 42.64
N GLU A 623 -6.61 48.65 41.87
CA GLU A 623 -6.75 48.57 40.41
C GLU A 623 -6.63 47.19 39.85
N ALA A 624 -7.77 46.53 39.63
CA ALA A 624 -7.88 45.35 38.74
C ALA A 624 -7.39 45.76 37.35
N LEU A 625 -6.18 45.34 36.98
CA LEU A 625 -5.66 45.45 35.60
C LEU A 625 -6.70 44.77 34.71
N ARG A 626 -7.46 45.56 33.96
CA ARG A 626 -8.42 45.08 32.97
C ARG A 626 -7.63 44.34 31.88
N ALA A 627 -7.91 43.06 31.69
CA ALA A 627 -7.32 42.30 30.58
C ALA A 627 -7.68 42.99 29.26
N ILE A 628 -6.70 43.10 28.36
CA ILE A 628 -6.90 43.62 27.03
C ILE A 628 -7.75 42.61 26.21
N ASP A 629 -8.93 43.04 25.78
CA ASP A 629 -9.85 42.20 24.96
C ASP A 629 -9.49 42.35 23.48
N ILE A 630 -9.00 41.26 22.87
CA ILE A 630 -8.65 41.22 21.46
C ILE A 630 -9.62 40.28 20.72
N ALA A 631 -10.37 40.84 19.77
CA ALA A 631 -11.26 40.12 18.90
C ALA A 631 -10.56 39.78 17.56
N VAL A 632 -10.46 38.48 17.23
CA VAL A 632 -9.89 38.00 15.96
C VAL A 632 -11.00 37.45 15.07
N LEU A 633 -11.10 37.95 13.84
CA LEU A 633 -12.14 37.48 12.91
C LEU A 633 -11.82 36.09 12.35
N ASP A 634 -12.80 35.17 12.41
CA ASP A 634 -12.73 33.86 11.76
C ASP A 634 -13.11 33.98 10.29
N LEU A 635 -12.12 34.27 9.46
CA LEU A 635 -12.30 34.35 8.01
C LEU A 635 -12.44 32.95 7.40
N PRO A 636 -13.31 32.74 6.37
CA PRO A 636 -13.46 31.43 5.71
C PRO A 636 -12.14 30.82 5.22
N HIS A 637 -11.23 31.66 4.70
CA HIS A 637 -9.93 31.24 4.15
C HIS A 637 -8.77 31.78 5.01
N ILE A 638 -8.94 31.81 6.34
CA ILE A 638 -7.86 32.21 7.25
C ILE A 638 -6.59 31.40 7.01
N SER A 639 -5.44 32.07 6.97
CA SER A 639 -4.13 31.44 6.88
C SER A 639 -3.19 31.98 7.94
N ASN A 640 -2.21 31.15 8.36
CA ASN A 640 -1.24 31.49 9.40
C ASN A 640 -1.90 32.00 10.70
N PHE A 641 -2.99 31.33 11.12
CA PHE A 641 -3.71 31.68 12.35
C PHE A 641 -2.82 31.65 13.60
N THR A 642 -1.65 31.00 13.54
CA THR A 642 -0.64 31.00 14.60
C THR A 642 0.06 32.38 14.81
N ASP A 643 -0.21 33.35 13.94
CA ASP A 643 0.32 34.73 14.13
C ASP A 643 -0.22 35.37 15.40
N ILE A 644 -1.36 34.89 15.94
CA ILE A 644 -1.95 35.39 17.20
C ILE A 644 -1.53 34.59 18.45
N ASP A 645 -0.74 33.52 18.31
CA ASP A 645 -0.36 32.67 19.44
C ASP A 645 0.44 33.42 20.50
N ALA A 646 1.30 34.37 20.07
CA ALA A 646 2.06 35.21 21.00
C ALA A 646 1.13 36.05 21.89
N LEU A 647 -0.01 36.53 21.38
CA LEU A 647 -0.97 37.31 22.16
C LEU A 647 -1.78 36.40 23.13
N ARG A 648 -1.98 35.16 22.79
CA ARG A 648 -2.73 34.21 23.61
C ARG A 648 -2.00 33.75 24.87
N ILE A 649 -0.68 33.78 24.87
CA ILE A 649 0.17 33.41 26.02
C ILE A 649 0.42 34.56 26.98
N GLU A 650 0.10 35.80 26.59
CA GLU A 650 0.24 36.96 27.48
C GLU A 650 -0.83 36.91 28.59
N PRO A 651 -0.42 37.08 29.86
CA PRO A 651 -1.30 36.85 30.99
C PRO A 651 -2.39 37.93 31.16
N ASP A 652 -2.20 39.11 30.58
CA ASP A 652 -3.10 40.26 30.62
C ASP A 652 -3.90 40.47 29.33
N VAL A 653 -3.83 39.50 28.38
CA VAL A 653 -4.53 39.55 27.10
C VAL A 653 -5.59 38.44 27.04
N ALA A 654 -6.81 38.82 26.69
CA ALA A 654 -7.91 37.91 26.39
C ALA A 654 -8.17 37.90 24.88
N VAL A 655 -7.83 36.80 24.19
CA VAL A 655 -8.08 36.67 22.76
C VAL A 655 -9.38 35.86 22.57
N ARG A 656 -10.34 36.40 21.80
CA ARG A 656 -11.56 35.71 21.40
C ARG A 656 -11.71 35.70 19.89
N VAL A 657 -12.20 34.56 19.39
CA VAL A 657 -12.44 34.35 17.96
C VAL A 657 -13.89 34.71 17.63
N ILE A 658 -14.08 35.56 16.63
CA ILE A 658 -15.40 36.09 16.23
C ILE A 658 -15.82 35.41 14.93
N GLY A 659 -16.72 34.44 15.02
CA GLY A 659 -17.35 33.78 13.88
C GLY A 659 -18.48 34.62 13.25
N ALA A 660 -19.10 34.09 12.19
CA ALA A 660 -20.14 34.76 11.40
C ALA A 660 -21.34 35.24 12.26
N GLN A 661 -21.74 34.48 13.27
CA GLN A 661 -22.90 34.71 14.10
C GLN A 661 -22.54 35.35 15.49
N THR A 662 -21.28 35.49 15.80
CA THR A 662 -20.83 36.00 17.11
C THR A 662 -20.78 37.53 17.09
N PRO A 663 -21.47 38.25 17.99
CA PRO A 663 -21.39 39.71 18.04
C PRO A 663 -19.95 40.18 18.29
N LEU A 664 -19.52 41.25 17.60
CA LEU A 664 -18.21 41.84 17.78
C LEU A 664 -18.02 42.37 19.20
N GLY A 665 -19.06 42.95 19.75
CA GLY A 665 -18.96 43.64 21.04
C GLY A 665 -18.13 44.90 20.97
N ASN A 666 -17.42 45.18 22.08
CA ASN A 666 -16.58 46.38 22.17
C ASN A 666 -15.14 46.00 22.65
N PRO A 667 -14.37 45.29 21.84
CA PRO A 667 -13.01 44.92 22.20
C PRO A 667 -12.06 46.08 22.23
N ASP A 668 -10.88 45.96 22.83
CA ASP A 668 -9.84 46.98 22.81
C ASP A 668 -9.12 46.99 21.44
N LEU A 669 -9.08 45.83 20.73
CA LEU A 669 -8.49 45.68 19.41
C LEU A 669 -9.25 44.62 18.60
N VAL A 670 -9.47 44.90 17.31
CA VAL A 670 -9.95 43.89 16.34
C VAL A 670 -8.79 43.52 15.42
N ILE A 671 -8.55 42.20 15.21
CA ILE A 671 -7.55 41.70 14.27
C ILE A 671 -8.27 41.05 13.07
N LEU A 672 -7.96 41.52 11.85
CA LEU A 672 -8.20 40.85 10.62
C LEU A 672 -6.97 39.97 10.30
N PRO A 673 -7.06 38.65 10.40
CA PRO A 673 -5.90 37.77 10.21
C PRO A 673 -5.52 37.62 8.74
N GLY A 674 -4.46 36.87 8.48
CA GLY A 674 -4.06 36.50 7.12
C GLY A 674 -5.13 35.70 6.41
N SER A 675 -5.29 35.91 5.09
CA SER A 675 -6.24 35.21 4.24
C SER A 675 -5.55 34.68 3.00
N LYS A 676 -5.89 33.46 2.58
CA LYS A 676 -5.45 32.85 1.32
C LYS A 676 -6.29 33.34 0.13
N SER A 677 -7.50 33.81 0.37
CA SER A 677 -8.42 34.31 -0.65
C SER A 677 -9.02 35.65 -0.24
N VAL A 678 -8.19 36.69 -0.31
CA VAL A 678 -8.50 38.04 0.17
C VAL A 678 -9.82 38.57 -0.42
N ALA A 679 -10.02 38.44 -1.74
CA ALA A 679 -11.22 38.90 -2.42
C ALA A 679 -12.49 38.14 -2.01
N SER A 680 -12.39 36.84 -1.77
CA SER A 680 -13.52 36.01 -1.31
C SER A 680 -13.90 36.36 0.14
N ASP A 681 -12.91 36.49 1.02
CA ASP A 681 -13.12 36.81 2.44
C ASP A 681 -13.63 38.25 2.58
N LEU A 682 -13.16 39.19 1.75
CA LEU A 682 -13.70 40.55 1.76
C LEU A 682 -15.15 40.60 1.27
N ARG A 683 -15.55 39.80 0.27
CA ARG A 683 -16.95 39.65 -0.13
C ARG A 683 -17.79 39.06 1.02
N TRP A 684 -17.26 38.04 1.69
CA TRP A 684 -17.94 37.44 2.83
C TRP A 684 -18.16 38.44 3.98
N LEU A 685 -17.15 39.27 4.32
CA LEU A 685 -17.29 40.34 5.30
C LEU A 685 -18.42 41.31 4.95
N ARG A 686 -18.55 41.67 3.64
CA ARG A 686 -19.59 42.60 3.15
C ARG A 686 -20.97 41.95 3.14
N THR A 687 -21.12 40.79 2.55
CA THR A 687 -22.43 40.12 2.44
C THR A 687 -22.99 39.70 3.79
N GLY A 688 -22.14 39.44 4.78
CA GLY A 688 -22.52 39.07 6.14
C GLY A 688 -22.78 40.24 7.06
N GLY A 689 -22.71 41.51 6.61
CA GLY A 689 -22.91 42.70 7.44
C GLY A 689 -21.74 42.99 8.41
N ARG A 690 -20.68 42.17 8.35
CA ARG A 690 -19.54 42.30 9.24
C ARG A 690 -18.68 43.52 8.90
N ALA A 691 -18.63 43.91 7.64
CA ALA A 691 -17.90 45.10 7.20
C ALA A 691 -18.50 46.35 7.81
N GLU A 692 -19.84 46.48 7.83
CA GLU A 692 -20.56 47.61 8.42
C GLU A 692 -20.35 47.67 9.94
N GLU A 693 -20.34 46.52 10.62
CA GLU A 693 -20.06 46.45 12.06
C GLU A 693 -18.61 46.90 12.40
N LEU A 694 -17.63 46.47 11.61
CA LEU A 694 -16.24 46.90 11.72
C LEU A 694 -16.09 48.42 11.51
N MET A 695 -16.79 48.94 10.50
CA MET A 695 -16.77 50.37 10.22
C MET A 695 -17.42 51.19 11.31
N ALA A 696 -18.55 50.69 11.89
CA ALA A 696 -19.17 51.35 13.03
C ALA A 696 -18.24 51.35 14.26
N TYR A 697 -17.60 50.20 14.54
CA TYR A 697 -16.62 50.07 15.61
C TYR A 697 -15.45 51.07 15.44
N TYR A 698 -14.90 51.17 14.23
CA TYR A 698 -13.80 52.10 13.94
C TYR A 698 -14.23 53.56 14.08
N ARG A 699 -15.42 53.94 13.56
CA ARG A 699 -15.95 55.31 13.71
C ARG A 699 -16.17 55.71 15.15
N ASN A 700 -16.46 54.72 16.02
CA ASN A 700 -16.59 54.94 17.46
C ASN A 700 -15.27 54.94 18.24
N GLY A 701 -14.13 55.02 17.51
CA GLY A 701 -12.77 55.10 18.10
C GLY A 701 -12.14 53.73 18.38
N GLY A 702 -12.71 52.64 17.91
CA GLY A 702 -12.14 51.28 18.02
C GLY A 702 -10.93 51.09 17.13
N ARG A 703 -10.01 50.21 17.54
CA ARG A 703 -8.76 49.95 16.84
C ARG A 703 -8.86 48.68 16.00
N ILE A 704 -8.44 48.74 14.74
CA ILE A 704 -8.41 47.60 13.82
C ILE A 704 -6.99 47.39 13.31
N MET A 705 -6.51 46.16 13.40
CA MET A 705 -5.22 45.72 12.87
C MET A 705 -5.43 44.65 11.78
N GLY A 706 -4.75 44.80 10.65
CA GLY A 706 -4.74 43.78 9.59
C GLY A 706 -3.39 43.10 9.50
N ILE A 707 -3.37 41.76 9.35
CA ILE A 707 -2.17 40.96 9.15
C ILE A 707 -2.18 40.38 7.75
N CYS A 708 -1.13 40.61 6.94
CA CYS A 708 -0.99 40.08 5.57
C CYS A 708 -2.25 40.30 4.70
N GLY A 709 -3.03 39.27 4.39
CA GLY A 709 -4.30 39.41 3.66
C GLY A 709 -5.32 40.30 4.37
N GLY A 710 -5.39 40.27 5.69
CA GLY A 710 -6.20 41.18 6.48
C GLY A 710 -5.75 42.66 6.33
N PHE A 711 -4.47 42.90 6.23
CA PHE A 711 -3.94 44.26 5.94
C PHE A 711 -4.36 44.70 4.51
N GLN A 712 -4.30 43.80 3.51
CA GLN A 712 -4.75 44.10 2.15
C GLN A 712 -6.24 44.43 2.10
N MET A 713 -7.08 43.82 2.95
CA MET A 713 -8.50 44.15 3.05
C MET A 713 -8.79 45.55 3.58
N LEU A 714 -7.88 46.12 4.33
CA LEU A 714 -7.94 47.51 4.85
C LEU A 714 -7.54 48.54 3.77
N GLY A 715 -6.99 48.10 2.63
CA GLY A 715 -6.58 48.99 1.52
C GLY A 715 -7.76 49.57 0.76
N ARG A 716 -7.49 50.56 -0.09
CA ARG A 716 -8.51 51.26 -0.93
C ARG A 716 -8.96 50.40 -2.12
N ALA A 717 -8.06 49.60 -2.71
CA ALA A 717 -8.32 48.79 -3.85
C ALA A 717 -7.38 47.57 -3.88
N ILE A 718 -7.84 46.47 -4.39
CA ILE A 718 -7.04 45.27 -4.66
C ILE A 718 -7.00 45.09 -6.18
N HIS A 719 -5.78 45.14 -6.74
CA HIS A 719 -5.54 44.89 -8.17
C HIS A 719 -4.96 43.46 -8.32
N ASP A 720 -5.57 42.67 -9.20
CA ASP A 720 -5.12 41.32 -9.55
C ASP A 720 -4.87 41.22 -11.05
N PRO A 721 -3.71 41.69 -11.54
CA PRO A 721 -3.42 41.75 -12.98
C PRO A 721 -3.31 40.39 -13.64
N ASP A 722 -2.99 39.35 -12.86
CA ASP A 722 -2.76 38.00 -13.37
C ASP A 722 -3.96 37.07 -13.19
N HIS A 723 -5.11 37.57 -12.72
CA HIS A 723 -6.35 36.82 -12.43
C HIS A 723 -6.17 35.59 -11.52
N GLY A 724 -5.09 35.56 -10.74
CA GLY A 724 -4.76 34.44 -9.84
C GLY A 724 -5.54 34.43 -8.53
N ILE A 725 -6.11 35.56 -8.11
CA ILE A 725 -6.74 35.76 -6.79
C ILE A 725 -8.26 35.97 -6.90
N ILE A 726 -8.76 36.43 -8.04
CA ILE A 726 -10.18 36.73 -8.26
C ILE A 726 -10.76 35.82 -9.35
N PRO A 727 -11.54 34.76 -9.01
CA PRO A 727 -12.24 33.98 -10.03
C PRO A 727 -13.44 34.76 -10.57
N GLY A 728 -13.45 35.12 -11.85
CA GLY A 728 -14.59 35.73 -12.54
C GLY A 728 -14.21 36.18 -13.93
N ARG A 729 -14.80 35.54 -14.96
CA ARG A 729 -14.84 36.07 -16.32
C ARG A 729 -15.72 37.31 -16.32
N ASP A 730 -15.14 38.48 -16.31
CA ASP A 730 -15.65 39.64 -17.03
C ASP A 730 -14.64 40.77 -16.81
N GLY A 731 -14.08 41.25 -17.91
CA GLY A 731 -13.05 42.26 -17.93
C GLY A 731 -13.54 43.64 -17.45
N GLY A 732 -13.43 43.79 -16.14
CA GLY A 732 -13.61 45.07 -15.48
C GLY A 732 -12.80 45.06 -14.18
N ALA A 733 -11.83 45.95 -14.06
CA ALA A 733 -11.08 46.19 -12.84
C ALA A 733 -12.05 46.57 -11.70
N GLY A 734 -12.55 45.56 -10.97
CA GLY A 734 -13.42 45.75 -9.82
C GLY A 734 -12.56 46.08 -8.61
N ALA A 735 -12.44 47.37 -8.28
CA ALA A 735 -11.89 47.79 -7.03
C ALA A 735 -12.82 47.33 -5.88
N VAL A 736 -12.31 46.51 -4.96
CA VAL A 736 -13.04 46.05 -3.78
C VAL A 736 -12.33 46.63 -2.56
N CYS A 737 -13.00 47.52 -1.83
CA CYS A 737 -12.46 48.21 -0.68
C CYS A 737 -13.41 48.18 0.51
N LEU A 738 -12.93 48.11 1.73
CA LEU A 738 -13.75 48.31 2.94
C LEU A 738 -14.24 49.77 3.07
N HIS A 739 -13.57 50.69 2.40
CA HIS A 739 -13.79 52.14 2.52
C HIS A 739 -14.39 52.71 1.23
N HIS A 740 -15.71 52.74 1.04
CA HIS A 740 -16.31 53.46 -0.10
C HIS A 740 -16.60 54.96 0.19
N ASP A 741 -16.74 55.37 1.44
CA ASP A 741 -17.23 56.70 1.79
C ASP A 741 -16.28 57.65 2.53
N ALA A 742 -15.06 57.20 2.88
CA ALA A 742 -14.12 58.03 3.66
C ALA A 742 -13.13 58.84 2.81
N CYS A 743 -13.12 58.69 1.49
CA CYS A 743 -12.10 59.28 0.60
C CYS A 743 -12.67 60.13 -0.55
N GLN A 744 -13.76 60.83 -0.34
CA GLN A 744 -14.10 62.00 -1.16
C GLN A 744 -13.37 63.23 -0.49
N GLY A 745 -12.14 63.43 -0.85
CA GLY A 745 -11.43 64.67 -0.49
C GLY A 745 -9.94 64.51 -0.27
N LYS A 746 -9.22 64.93 -1.30
CA LYS A 746 -7.79 65.21 -1.41
C LYS A 746 -6.92 64.13 -2.09
N ASP A 747 -6.49 64.53 -3.29
CA ASP A 747 -5.36 63.99 -4.02
C ASP A 747 -4.11 63.88 -3.14
N ALA A 748 -3.60 62.66 -3.02
CA ALA A 748 -2.22 62.43 -2.59
C ALA A 748 -1.71 61.20 -3.35
N GLN A 749 -0.80 61.42 -4.28
CA GLN A 749 0.12 60.41 -4.78
C GLN A 749 0.91 59.85 -3.60
N ALA A 750 0.70 58.59 -3.24
CA ALA A 750 1.48 57.90 -2.21
C ALA A 750 2.64 57.18 -2.88
N ASP A 751 3.83 57.48 -2.46
CA ASP A 751 5.09 56.80 -2.70
C ASP A 751 5.05 55.37 -2.09
N PRO A 752 5.54 54.30 -2.78
CA PRO A 752 5.47 52.92 -2.30
C PRO A 752 6.28 52.57 -1.06
N GLY A 753 6.81 53.51 -0.34
CA GLY A 753 7.68 53.31 0.84
C GLY A 753 7.20 53.94 2.15
N GLN A 754 6.06 54.65 2.18
CA GLN A 754 5.61 55.25 3.42
C GLN A 754 4.47 54.50 4.08
N ALA A 755 4.72 54.01 5.29
CA ALA A 755 3.72 53.55 6.23
C ALA A 755 2.70 54.67 6.47
N CYS A 756 1.41 54.40 6.25
CA CYS A 756 0.36 55.32 6.63
C CYS A 756 0.28 55.42 8.16
N ASP A 757 0.74 56.55 8.73
CA ASP A 757 0.46 56.88 10.12
C ASP A 757 -1.06 57.10 10.28
N PHE A 758 -1.72 56.09 10.86
CA PHE A 758 -3.08 56.23 11.38
C PHE A 758 -2.97 56.84 12.79
N ARG A 759 -3.20 58.15 12.90
CA ARG A 759 -3.53 58.79 14.19
C ARG A 759 -5.03 58.71 14.44
#